data_7adf7b463dd09881f6315ff0fee37b9a
#
_entry.id   7adf7b463dd09881f6315ff0fee37b9a
#
_cell.length_a   1.000
_cell.length_b   1.000
_cell.length_c   1.000
_cell.angle_alpha   90.00
_cell.angle_beta   90.00
_cell.angle_gamma   90.00
#
_symmetry.space_group_name_H-M   'P 1'
#
loop_
_entity.id
_entity.type
_entity.pdbx_description
1 polymer ?
#
loop_
_entity_poly.entity_id
_entity_poly.type
_entity_poly.pdbx_seq_one_letter_code
_entity_poly.pdbx_strand_id
1 'polypeptide(L)'
;MKKKKLNSKNNDELNLGDFVIVHGKASQNVDLPAWFCRGIIGHFNPTTMRYNVLLVDYGISLTLLKDDFIFLQHDIISDKYLTSVIGIYNIIPTIIKKKESTNEFIQFITDKWTTKAIKFIKELIVASSKIYFDRLVCDENGKYYGELYLVINNEIICLSKTLTENGYATYLKGDLLKLIKEPNNKFKKESKDNITTYYIQKINDCNLYKNKDNTANLNKYHSRESNAEYKERFYEKCSNVIIENRTRKVLVYSNILCKTLNFVTDAQFPAKIHQAWDSLVQSSKPKKMQSYIWPAIKQKLDVVAIGTKDCGKTFGYTFAITGLLAAQDSLPEGNKPSVLILCSSSSEAFSVHSLCLEFLQSCDNINTVLAFTGKSYRLLAAEIYNGCQILVSTPRFLAQFIRTHKDLLNFDSLCHLILDSADVILDKYYASIVELFGKHKIIKNRENQNDELFPLQIIFAARYFTTPIRTLVQKVMYKPYICITSFLEAVIFKSVQPKMYLINSKFKLQKILDVLDNEYKLKTMIICTTIDEAEELNAFLLKYRQTLLAHEKKHLFEIQAVKEIWEVSVPGHYPIIISTDEVLSDLDITDVDWLIHYSVSLHVQTKFNYRFSTLMNNLQKRTTKCKVTIFVNENDNIQFLSIINMMKRMGVVLSEHVLFNIERISVSLDKCKREYPICDKVKSLGFCPNKSSCVFRHCILPDIDKPMTEIETGDKVKFIITYIHNASHFSARVIEYVKASTSERIEFSKNEYIMLTSKIQNFYGNIDNRKRSAIVNVGDIYGLEDSIESFKRVQVLQIKDGKRNHFESMENVDVRCIDTGNILNNIKIQKLLWLPEELSKLPAHIVEIFLVGIAPCDDEYEWNNCANEIAYDWFVKNLNQYSYIIGEVSLHLSNIIWTNTLEIGTKIIGRSDIIGLCLKTELINKHHAVVNKDHMQNIYTLCKKSGLIKDSKSDLE
;
A
#
# COMPACT_ATOMS: atom_id res chain seq x y z
N MET A 1 -30.92 -21.92 34.38
CA MET A 1 -30.48 -21.64 35.76
C MET A 1 -31.14 -22.61 36.74
N LYS A 2 -30.38 -23.55 37.33
CA LYS A 2 -30.84 -24.46 38.39
C LYS A 2 -31.04 -23.63 39.65
N LYS A 3 -32.23 -23.79 40.29
CA LYS A 3 -32.57 -23.15 41.57
C LYS A 3 -31.49 -23.44 42.62
N LYS A 4 -30.56 -22.52 42.82
CA LYS A 4 -29.82 -22.40 44.08
C LYS A 4 -30.63 -21.47 44.96
N LYS A 5 -30.93 -21.92 46.20
CA LYS A 5 -31.63 -21.12 47.22
C LYS A 5 -30.88 -19.79 47.43
N LEU A 6 -31.57 -18.72 47.10
CA LEU A 6 -31.16 -17.37 47.45
C LEU A 6 -31.43 -17.16 48.95
N ASN A 7 -30.38 -17.14 49.73
CA ASN A 7 -30.47 -16.74 51.15
C ASN A 7 -30.57 -15.23 51.23
N SER A 8 -31.72 -14.73 51.64
CA SER A 8 -31.93 -13.34 51.99
C SER A 8 -31.17 -13.06 53.31
N LYS A 9 -30.15 -12.21 53.29
CA LYS A 9 -29.62 -11.58 54.47
C LYS A 9 -30.50 -10.39 54.84
N ASN A 10 -30.91 -10.40 56.10
CA ASN A 10 -31.62 -9.34 56.79
C ASN A 10 -30.73 -8.09 56.93
N ASN A 11 -31.33 -6.91 56.66
CA ASN A 11 -30.95 -5.56 57.16
C ASN A 11 -29.48 -5.18 57.21
N ASP A 12 -28.75 -5.21 56.10
CA ASP A 12 -27.49 -4.48 55.97
C ASP A 12 -27.73 -3.24 55.09
N GLU A 13 -27.13 -2.12 55.45
CA GLU A 13 -27.11 -0.88 54.67
C GLU A 13 -26.52 -1.15 53.31
N LEU A 14 -27.30 -0.86 52.24
CA LEU A 14 -26.86 -0.94 50.88
C LEU A 14 -25.89 0.19 50.57
N ASN A 15 -24.68 -0.16 50.11
CA ASN A 15 -23.64 0.81 49.80
C ASN A 15 -23.63 1.18 48.31
N LEU A 16 -23.03 2.35 48.00
CA LEU A 16 -22.74 2.75 46.65
C LEU A 16 -21.74 1.76 46.03
N GLY A 17 -22.05 1.26 44.83
CA GLY A 17 -21.25 0.26 44.13
C GLY A 17 -21.71 -1.18 44.35
N ASP A 18 -22.70 -1.44 45.22
CA ASP A 18 -23.24 -2.78 45.45
C ASP A 18 -23.98 -3.30 44.20
N PHE A 19 -23.80 -4.61 43.94
CA PHE A 19 -24.43 -5.27 42.81
C PHE A 19 -25.82 -5.78 43.17
N VAL A 20 -26.77 -5.56 42.27
CA VAL A 20 -28.18 -5.91 42.45
C VAL A 20 -28.73 -6.58 41.18
N ILE A 21 -29.77 -7.39 41.35
CA ILE A 21 -30.63 -7.86 40.25
C ILE A 21 -31.93 -7.11 40.32
N VAL A 22 -32.24 -6.40 39.25
CA VAL A 22 -33.53 -5.78 39.04
C VAL A 22 -34.45 -6.75 38.32
N HIS A 23 -35.69 -6.98 38.83
CA HIS A 23 -36.63 -7.96 38.28
C HIS A 23 -37.88 -7.29 37.71
N GLY A 24 -38.51 -7.90 36.70
CA GLY A 24 -39.64 -7.37 35.96
C GLY A 24 -40.95 -7.16 36.70
N LYS A 25 -41.01 -7.42 38.01
CA LYS A 25 -42.13 -7.05 38.88
C LYS A 25 -41.90 -5.69 39.54
N ALA A 26 -40.76 -5.07 39.30
CA ALA A 26 -40.42 -3.77 39.80
C ALA A 26 -41.30 -2.71 39.16
N SER A 27 -42.16 -2.13 39.96
CA SER A 27 -43.07 -0.99 39.71
C SER A 27 -43.70 -0.92 38.31
N GLN A 28 -45.03 -0.77 38.33
CA GLN A 28 -45.94 -0.79 37.18
C GLN A 28 -45.65 0.21 36.03
N ASN A 29 -44.54 0.94 36.07
CA ASN A 29 -44.24 2.05 35.13
C ASN A 29 -42.83 2.04 34.54
N VAL A 30 -42.04 0.95 34.64
CA VAL A 30 -40.69 0.90 34.09
C VAL A 30 -40.56 -0.31 33.18
N ASP A 31 -40.46 -0.06 31.88
CA ASP A 31 -40.15 -1.10 30.88
C ASP A 31 -38.71 -1.55 31.04
N LEU A 32 -38.53 -2.75 31.59
CA LEU A 32 -37.23 -3.36 31.67
C LEU A 32 -36.91 -4.12 30.36
N PRO A 33 -35.69 -4.04 29.88
CA PRO A 33 -35.26 -4.72 28.64
C PRO A 33 -35.26 -6.27 28.77
N ALA A 34 -35.24 -6.80 30.00
CA ALA A 34 -35.31 -8.24 30.29
C ALA A 34 -35.96 -8.50 31.66
N TRP A 35 -36.48 -9.72 31.90
CA TRP A 35 -37.09 -10.12 33.17
C TRP A 35 -36.16 -10.00 34.39
N PHE A 36 -34.83 -10.14 34.16
CA PHE A 36 -33.80 -9.96 35.19
C PHE A 36 -32.64 -9.18 34.58
N CYS A 37 -32.25 -8.04 35.18
CA CYS A 37 -31.17 -7.20 34.75
C CYS A 37 -30.16 -7.04 35.87
N ARG A 38 -28.87 -7.17 35.55
CA ARG A 38 -27.79 -6.85 36.49
C ARG A 38 -27.67 -5.33 36.64
N GLY A 39 -27.55 -4.86 37.85
CA GLY A 39 -27.42 -3.43 38.15
C GLY A 39 -26.36 -3.17 39.22
N ILE A 40 -25.91 -1.93 39.25
CA ILE A 40 -25.03 -1.38 40.30
C ILE A 40 -25.70 -0.15 40.90
N ILE A 41 -25.66 -0.06 42.22
CA ILE A 41 -26.22 1.11 42.95
C ILE A 41 -25.24 2.30 42.74
N GLY A 42 -25.70 3.33 42.03
CA GLY A 42 -24.93 4.54 41.75
C GLY A 42 -25.14 5.69 42.74
N HIS A 43 -26.36 5.87 43.25
CA HIS A 43 -26.70 6.94 44.20
C HIS A 43 -28.00 6.62 44.93
N PHE A 44 -28.09 6.98 46.20
CA PHE A 44 -29.27 6.94 46.99
C PHE A 44 -29.82 8.35 47.25
N ASN A 45 -31.06 8.58 46.97
CA ASN A 45 -31.72 9.86 47.26
C ASN A 45 -32.55 9.75 48.56
N PRO A 46 -32.10 10.33 49.68
CA PRO A 46 -32.78 10.18 50.94
C PRO A 46 -34.14 10.89 51.02
N THR A 47 -34.38 11.90 50.20
CA THR A 47 -35.69 12.61 50.17
C THR A 47 -36.79 11.81 49.49
N THR A 48 -36.45 11.00 48.52
CA THR A 48 -37.42 10.15 47.76
C THR A 48 -37.36 8.70 48.15
N MET A 49 -36.41 8.29 49.02
CA MET A 49 -36.13 6.91 49.44
C MET A 49 -35.90 5.99 48.22
N ARG A 50 -35.32 6.51 47.14
CA ARG A 50 -35.07 5.79 45.88
C ARG A 50 -33.58 5.67 45.60
N TYR A 51 -33.22 4.53 45.00
CA TYR A 51 -31.88 4.22 44.55
C TYR A 51 -31.77 4.46 43.04
N ASN A 52 -30.68 5.09 42.60
CA ASN A 52 -30.35 5.17 41.18
C ASN A 52 -29.49 3.92 40.86
N VAL A 53 -30.03 3.03 40.05
CA VAL A 53 -29.41 1.77 39.70
C VAL A 53 -29.02 1.78 38.21
N LEU A 54 -27.75 1.60 37.90
CA LEU A 54 -27.24 1.47 36.54
C LEU A 54 -27.34 0.00 36.11
N LEU A 55 -28.12 -0.29 35.08
CA LEU A 55 -28.19 -1.63 34.47
C LEU A 55 -26.92 -1.83 33.61
N VAL A 56 -26.00 -2.64 34.11
CA VAL A 56 -24.64 -2.77 33.52
C VAL A 56 -24.56 -3.43 32.17
N ASP A 57 -25.58 -4.19 31.78
CA ASP A 57 -25.66 -4.85 30.49
C ASP A 57 -26.44 -4.06 29.44
N TYR A 58 -27.08 -2.97 29.85
CA TYR A 58 -27.92 -2.12 28.98
C TYR A 58 -27.52 -0.66 29.00
N GLY A 59 -26.70 -0.23 29.98
CA GLY A 59 -26.26 1.17 30.10
C GLY A 59 -27.40 2.15 30.51
N ILE A 60 -28.49 1.64 31.04
CA ILE A 60 -29.69 2.43 31.45
C ILE A 60 -29.65 2.63 32.95
N SER A 61 -29.84 3.88 33.38
CA SER A 61 -30.00 4.22 34.80
C SER A 61 -31.46 4.32 35.16
N LEU A 62 -31.91 3.60 36.17
CA LEU A 62 -33.26 3.55 36.68
C LEU A 62 -33.33 4.05 38.10
N THR A 63 -34.43 4.73 38.46
CA THR A 63 -34.66 5.16 39.83
C THR A 63 -35.72 4.24 40.49
N LEU A 64 -35.26 3.36 41.36
CA LEU A 64 -35.98 2.22 41.92
C LEU A 64 -36.13 2.30 43.42
N LEU A 65 -37.18 1.66 43.95
CA LEU A 65 -37.33 1.42 45.38
C LEU A 65 -36.52 0.20 45.81
N LYS A 66 -36.26 0.05 47.11
CA LYS A 66 -35.52 -1.09 47.68
C LYS A 66 -36.13 -2.45 47.33
N ASP A 67 -37.47 -2.52 47.20
CA ASP A 67 -38.20 -3.73 46.89
C ASP A 67 -38.17 -4.13 45.41
N ASP A 68 -37.65 -3.25 44.52
CA ASP A 68 -37.61 -3.48 43.09
C ASP A 68 -36.37 -4.27 42.65
N PHE A 69 -35.43 -4.55 43.58
CA PHE A 69 -34.21 -5.26 43.29
C PHE A 69 -33.74 -6.16 44.44
N ILE A 70 -32.90 -7.11 44.12
CA ILE A 70 -32.35 -8.11 45.04
C ILE A 70 -30.83 -7.95 45.07
N PHE A 71 -30.22 -7.92 46.26
CA PHE A 71 -28.78 -7.88 46.45
C PHE A 71 -28.09 -9.14 45.95
N LEU A 72 -26.97 -9.02 45.27
CA LEU A 72 -26.16 -10.11 44.77
C LEU A 72 -24.88 -10.30 45.60
N GLN A 73 -24.61 -11.49 46.06
CA GLN A 73 -23.31 -11.84 46.63
C GLN A 73 -22.25 -12.03 45.53
N HIS A 74 -20.98 -11.70 45.83
CA HIS A 74 -19.84 -11.57 44.95
C HIS A 74 -19.58 -12.72 43.92
N ASP A 75 -20.06 -13.92 44.16
CA ASP A 75 -19.70 -15.10 43.34
C ASP A 75 -20.37 -15.16 41.97
N ILE A 76 -21.34 -14.30 41.67
CA ILE A 76 -22.09 -14.31 40.40
C ILE A 76 -21.62 -13.13 39.45
N ILE A 77 -20.63 -12.40 39.89
CA ILE A 77 -20.20 -11.11 39.25
C ILE A 77 -19.05 -11.31 38.22
N SER A 78 -18.56 -12.54 38.04
CA SER A 78 -17.38 -12.81 37.23
C SER A 78 -17.53 -12.56 35.73
N ASP A 79 -18.78 -12.43 35.24
CA ASP A 79 -19.01 -12.20 33.82
C ASP A 79 -18.86 -10.72 33.43
N LYS A 80 -18.12 -10.47 32.36
CA LYS A 80 -17.93 -9.11 31.81
C LYS A 80 -19.26 -8.43 31.51
N TYR A 81 -19.30 -7.11 31.69
CA TYR A 81 -20.47 -6.30 31.31
C TYR A 81 -20.62 -6.30 29.79
N LEU A 82 -21.87 -6.29 29.32
CA LEU A 82 -22.18 -6.20 27.89
C LEU A 82 -22.08 -4.77 27.35
N THR A 83 -22.10 -3.78 28.25
CA THR A 83 -21.94 -2.35 27.90
C THR A 83 -20.65 -1.77 28.48
N SER A 84 -20.16 -0.74 27.87
CA SER A 84 -19.05 0.08 28.37
C SER A 84 -19.37 1.58 28.24
N VAL A 85 -18.86 2.35 29.22
CA VAL A 85 -18.99 3.81 29.18
C VAL A 85 -17.99 4.36 28.18
N ILE A 86 -18.46 5.14 27.23
CA ILE A 86 -17.63 5.77 26.20
C ILE A 86 -17.66 7.30 26.33
N GLY A 87 -16.60 7.96 25.90
CA GLY A 87 -16.51 9.41 25.78
C GLY A 87 -16.11 9.81 24.38
N ILE A 88 -16.58 10.95 23.91
CA ILE A 88 -16.15 11.50 22.63
C ILE A 88 -14.84 12.23 22.82
N TYR A 89 -13.87 11.91 21.96
CA TYR A 89 -12.50 12.37 22.08
C TYR A 89 -12.29 13.77 21.50
N ASN A 90 -11.37 14.52 22.09
CA ASN A 90 -10.83 15.79 21.60
C ASN A 90 -11.84 16.94 21.42
N ILE A 91 -13.01 16.89 22.04
CA ILE A 91 -13.98 17.99 22.03
C ILE A 91 -14.35 18.43 23.45
N ILE A 92 -14.61 19.72 23.59
CA ILE A 92 -15.12 20.33 24.82
C ILE A 92 -16.42 21.06 24.50
N PRO A 93 -17.39 20.99 25.42
CA PRO A 93 -18.67 21.66 25.23
C PRO A 93 -18.53 23.18 25.21
N THR A 94 -19.35 23.81 24.38
CA THR A 94 -19.38 25.25 24.25
C THR A 94 -20.82 25.78 24.25
N ILE A 95 -20.98 27.09 24.53
CA ILE A 95 -22.22 27.82 24.39
C ILE A 95 -21.99 29.07 23.57
N ILE A 96 -22.91 29.37 22.66
CA ILE A 96 -22.89 30.58 21.87
C ILE A 96 -23.69 31.65 22.61
N LYS A 97 -23.02 32.75 22.94
CA LYS A 97 -23.69 33.95 23.54
C LYS A 97 -23.42 35.15 22.65
N LYS A 98 -24.46 36.01 22.57
CA LYS A 98 -24.37 37.29 21.87
C LYS A 98 -23.64 38.28 22.78
N LYS A 99 -22.59 38.93 22.27
CA LYS A 99 -21.87 39.98 22.99
C LYS A 99 -22.67 41.27 22.83
N GLU A 100 -23.13 41.83 23.96
CA GLU A 100 -24.01 43.02 23.97
C GLU A 100 -23.35 44.28 23.37
N SER A 101 -22.01 44.38 23.42
CA SER A 101 -21.26 45.54 22.94
C SER A 101 -21.01 45.58 21.42
N THR A 102 -20.95 44.42 20.74
CA THR A 102 -20.60 44.32 19.29
C THR A 102 -21.66 43.63 18.45
N ASN A 103 -22.73 43.14 19.02
CA ASN A 103 -23.78 42.36 18.35
C ASN A 103 -23.27 41.04 17.72
N GLU A 104 -22.02 40.63 18.02
CA GLU A 104 -21.39 39.42 17.51
C GLU A 104 -21.72 38.22 18.40
N PHE A 105 -21.83 37.06 17.78
CA PHE A 105 -21.99 35.79 18.49
C PHE A 105 -20.61 35.22 18.80
N ILE A 106 -20.32 35.04 20.11
CA ILE A 106 -19.03 34.48 20.59
C ILE A 106 -19.30 33.12 21.24
N GLN A 107 -18.42 32.17 20.93
CA GLN A 107 -18.45 30.82 21.48
C GLN A 107 -17.63 30.78 22.79
N PHE A 108 -18.24 30.38 23.90
CA PHE A 108 -17.61 30.24 25.21
C PHE A 108 -17.51 28.77 25.62
N ILE A 109 -16.38 28.37 26.15
CA ILE A 109 -16.14 27.02 26.70
C ILE A 109 -16.94 26.87 27.99
N THR A 110 -17.58 25.71 28.18
CA THR A 110 -18.33 25.36 29.37
C THR A 110 -17.85 24.02 29.94
N ASP A 111 -18.04 23.81 31.24
CA ASP A 111 -17.67 22.56 31.93
C ASP A 111 -18.74 21.46 31.79
N LYS A 112 -19.91 21.79 31.28
CA LYS A 112 -21.05 20.87 31.12
C LYS A 112 -21.70 21.03 29.76
N TRP A 113 -22.17 19.92 29.21
CA TRP A 113 -22.98 19.91 28.01
C TRP A 113 -24.32 20.61 28.26
N THR A 114 -24.69 21.48 27.33
CA THR A 114 -25.98 22.16 27.41
C THR A 114 -27.13 21.17 27.13
N THR A 115 -28.30 21.44 27.73
CA THR A 115 -29.52 20.63 27.48
C THR A 115 -29.89 20.56 26.01
N LYS A 116 -29.61 21.62 25.24
CA LYS A 116 -29.83 21.66 23.78
C LYS A 116 -28.84 20.69 23.04
N ALA A 117 -27.58 20.70 23.42
CA ALA A 117 -26.57 19.76 22.85
C ALA A 117 -26.95 18.30 23.16
N ILE A 118 -27.35 18.01 24.42
CA ILE A 118 -27.78 16.67 24.82
C ILE A 118 -29.01 16.21 24.02
N LYS A 119 -29.98 17.09 23.85
CA LYS A 119 -31.17 16.79 23.04
C LYS A 119 -30.79 16.52 21.58
N PHE A 120 -29.95 17.36 21.01
CA PHE A 120 -29.47 17.21 19.65
C PHE A 120 -28.72 15.88 19.43
N ILE A 121 -27.84 15.50 20.38
CA ILE A 121 -27.13 14.20 20.33
C ILE A 121 -28.14 13.04 20.39
N LYS A 122 -29.14 13.11 21.26
CA LYS A 122 -30.18 12.07 21.35
C LYS A 122 -30.98 11.94 20.05
N GLU A 123 -31.34 13.05 19.43
CA GLU A 123 -32.05 13.05 18.15
C GLU A 123 -31.20 12.41 17.03
N LEU A 124 -29.92 12.72 16.96
CA LEU A 124 -28.99 12.09 15.99
C LEU A 124 -28.85 10.58 16.24
N ILE A 125 -28.69 10.14 17.49
CA ILE A 125 -28.59 8.72 17.85
C ILE A 125 -29.87 7.98 17.50
N VAL A 126 -31.03 8.54 17.79
CA VAL A 126 -32.34 7.93 17.45
C VAL A 126 -32.56 7.86 15.94
N ALA A 127 -32.15 8.88 15.20
CA ALA A 127 -32.26 8.92 13.73
C ALA A 127 -31.26 7.97 13.03
N SER A 128 -30.25 7.48 13.74
CA SER A 128 -29.21 6.65 13.15
C SER A 128 -29.66 5.19 12.98
N SER A 129 -29.42 4.62 11.80
CA SER A 129 -29.67 3.21 11.51
C SER A 129 -28.55 2.30 12.05
N LYS A 130 -27.32 2.85 12.17
CA LYS A 130 -26.13 2.16 12.70
C LYS A 130 -25.24 3.16 13.42
N ILE A 131 -24.50 2.67 14.42
CA ILE A 131 -23.56 3.45 15.21
C ILE A 131 -22.22 2.70 15.24
N TYR A 132 -21.14 3.42 14.95
CA TYR A 132 -19.79 2.91 15.02
C TYR A 132 -18.96 3.76 15.99
N PHE A 133 -18.18 3.10 16.84
CA PHE A 133 -17.31 3.77 17.79
C PHE A 133 -15.86 3.37 17.53
N ASP A 134 -15.04 4.32 17.11
CA ASP A 134 -13.60 4.14 16.95
C ASP A 134 -12.88 4.48 18.24
N ARG A 135 -12.30 3.46 18.89
CA ARG A 135 -11.65 3.59 20.20
C ARG A 135 -10.27 4.19 20.02
N LEU A 136 -10.02 5.31 20.66
CA LEU A 136 -8.74 6.02 20.60
C LEU A 136 -7.91 5.84 21.87
N VAL A 137 -8.52 6.00 23.04
CA VAL A 137 -7.86 5.97 24.33
C VAL A 137 -8.74 5.29 25.37
N CYS A 138 -8.12 4.66 26.36
CA CYS A 138 -8.78 4.13 27.55
C CYS A 138 -8.18 4.80 28.79
N ASP A 139 -9.01 5.31 29.69
CA ASP A 139 -8.55 5.84 30.96
C ASP A 139 -8.27 4.73 32.00
N GLU A 140 -7.74 5.11 33.17
CA GLU A 140 -7.41 4.17 34.26
C GLU A 140 -8.66 3.43 34.81
N ASN A 141 -9.85 3.97 34.61
CA ASN A 141 -11.11 3.39 35.07
C ASN A 141 -11.75 2.49 34.00
N GLY A 142 -11.06 2.21 32.88
CA GLY A 142 -11.58 1.37 31.81
C GLY A 142 -12.60 2.07 30.91
N LYS A 143 -12.73 3.39 30.96
CA LYS A 143 -13.60 4.17 30.09
C LYS A 143 -12.86 4.49 28.79
N TYR A 144 -13.49 4.16 27.66
CA TYR A 144 -12.95 4.41 26.32
C TYR A 144 -13.36 5.79 25.83
N TYR A 145 -12.41 6.49 25.23
CA TYR A 145 -12.64 7.75 24.51
C TYR A 145 -12.32 7.52 23.04
N GLY A 146 -13.15 8.06 22.17
CA GLY A 146 -12.99 7.86 20.72
C GLY A 146 -13.95 8.69 19.90
N GLU A 147 -13.98 8.42 18.60
CA GLU A 147 -14.90 9.05 17.66
C GLU A 147 -16.16 8.20 17.49
N LEU A 148 -17.31 8.85 17.46
CA LEU A 148 -18.61 8.22 17.24
C LEU A 148 -19.15 8.60 15.86
N TYR A 149 -19.41 7.60 15.05
CA TYR A 149 -19.97 7.75 13.71
C TYR A 149 -21.40 7.21 13.68
N LEU A 150 -22.29 8.02 13.15
CA LEU A 150 -23.72 7.73 13.05
C LEU A 150 -24.12 7.60 11.58
N VAL A 151 -24.84 6.55 11.22
CA VAL A 151 -25.39 6.39 9.86
C VAL A 151 -26.83 6.89 9.85
N ILE A 152 -27.06 8.01 9.21
CA ILE A 152 -28.40 8.65 9.07
C ILE A 152 -28.69 8.83 7.60
N ASN A 153 -29.80 8.29 7.10
CA ASN A 153 -30.16 8.33 5.68
C ASN A 153 -29.06 7.87 4.71
N ASN A 154 -28.30 6.84 5.08
CA ASN A 154 -27.14 6.31 4.36
C ASN A 154 -25.92 7.24 4.29
N GLU A 155 -25.91 8.34 5.02
CA GLU A 155 -24.74 9.19 5.21
C GLU A 155 -24.09 8.90 6.55
N ILE A 156 -22.75 8.90 6.58
CA ILE A 156 -21.99 8.76 7.83
C ILE A 156 -21.67 10.13 8.38
N ILE A 157 -22.16 10.37 9.58
CA ILE A 157 -21.97 11.61 10.31
C ILE A 157 -21.00 11.36 11.46
N CYS A 158 -19.90 12.09 11.48
CA CYS A 158 -18.98 12.12 12.63
C CYS A 158 -19.57 13.03 13.70
N LEU A 159 -19.85 12.48 14.89
CA LEU A 159 -20.53 13.23 15.95
C LEU A 159 -19.71 14.41 16.45
N SER A 160 -18.39 14.25 16.65
CA SER A 160 -17.51 15.34 17.08
C SER A 160 -17.54 16.53 16.10
N LYS A 161 -17.47 16.23 14.81
CA LYS A 161 -17.53 17.23 13.75
C LYS A 161 -18.88 17.94 13.71
N THR A 162 -19.97 17.18 13.77
CA THR A 162 -21.32 17.74 13.73
C THR A 162 -21.58 18.64 14.95
N LEU A 163 -21.10 18.27 16.12
CA LEU A 163 -21.22 19.10 17.32
C LEU A 163 -20.42 20.39 17.24
N THR A 164 -19.24 20.35 16.62
CA THR A 164 -18.42 21.56 16.42
C THR A 164 -18.99 22.47 15.34
N GLU A 165 -19.50 21.94 14.25
CA GLU A 165 -20.15 22.71 13.18
C GLU A 165 -21.43 23.42 13.65
N ASN A 166 -22.16 22.79 14.58
CA ASN A 166 -23.37 23.38 15.17
C ASN A 166 -23.11 24.26 16.42
N GLY A 167 -21.83 24.48 16.76
CA GLY A 167 -21.44 25.36 17.85
C GLY A 167 -21.69 24.81 19.25
N TYR A 168 -21.98 23.50 19.40
CA TYR A 168 -22.18 22.85 20.69
C TYR A 168 -20.85 22.40 21.32
N ALA A 169 -19.77 22.31 20.53
CA ALA A 169 -18.45 21.93 20.95
C ALA A 169 -17.37 22.68 20.20
N THR A 170 -16.14 22.63 20.69
CA THR A 170 -14.94 23.04 19.95
C THR A 170 -13.85 22.00 20.13
N TYR A 171 -12.98 21.88 19.13
CA TYR A 171 -11.81 21.03 19.25
C TYR A 171 -10.77 21.63 20.18
N LEU A 172 -10.17 20.81 21.00
CA LEU A 172 -9.06 21.20 21.83
C LEU A 172 -7.80 21.37 20.98
N LYS A 173 -7.27 22.59 20.92
CA LYS A 173 -5.99 22.87 20.25
C LYS A 173 -4.84 22.65 21.22
N GLY A 174 -4.01 21.66 20.94
CA GLY A 174 -2.61 21.55 21.35
C GLY A 174 -2.26 21.03 22.73
N ASP A 175 -2.91 21.28 23.84
CA ASP A 175 -2.42 20.93 25.17
C ASP A 175 -3.41 20.19 26.09
N LEU A 176 -4.18 19.28 25.54
CA LEU A 176 -5.15 18.45 26.26
C LEU A 176 -4.56 17.68 27.45
N LEU A 177 -3.32 17.23 27.32
CA LEU A 177 -2.59 16.54 28.40
C LEU A 177 -2.33 17.42 29.63
N LYS A 178 -2.35 18.74 29.49
CA LYS A 178 -2.21 19.64 30.63
C LYS A 178 -3.53 19.88 31.38
N LEU A 179 -4.68 19.88 30.66
CA LEU A 179 -6.02 20.09 31.22
C LEU A 179 -6.57 18.85 31.93
N ILE A 180 -6.13 17.66 31.56
CA ILE A 180 -6.47 16.41 32.27
C ILE A 180 -5.61 16.22 33.52
N LYS A 181 -4.62 17.07 33.79
CA LYS A 181 -3.59 16.89 34.80
C LYS A 181 -3.91 17.47 36.18
N GLU A 182 -5.14 17.90 36.47
CA GLU A 182 -5.44 18.27 37.87
C GLU A 182 -6.93 18.08 38.20
N PRO A 183 -7.34 17.48 39.33
CA PRO A 183 -6.51 17.10 40.44
C PRO A 183 -6.60 15.61 40.82
N ASN A 184 -5.61 14.85 40.64
CA ASN A 184 -5.11 13.87 41.59
C ASN A 184 -3.98 13.03 41.03
N ASN A 185 -2.79 13.36 41.52
CA ASN A 185 -1.55 12.66 41.35
C ASN A 185 -1.63 11.14 41.25
N LYS A 186 -1.15 10.58 40.19
CA LYS A 186 -0.25 9.41 40.05
C LYS A 186 -0.32 8.79 38.66
N PHE A 187 0.21 9.49 37.67
CA PHE A 187 0.53 8.87 36.40
C PHE A 187 2.01 8.48 36.37
N LYS A 188 2.29 7.21 36.16
CA LYS A 188 3.64 6.70 35.90
C LYS A 188 4.12 7.19 34.52
N LYS A 189 5.40 7.59 34.50
CA LYS A 189 6.11 8.33 33.45
C LYS A 189 6.35 7.58 32.12
N GLU A 190 5.79 6.41 31.90
CA GLU A 190 6.18 5.54 30.77
C GLU A 190 5.24 5.56 29.54
N SER A 191 4.14 6.32 29.58
CA SER A 191 3.15 6.30 28.49
C SER A 191 3.02 7.60 27.66
N LYS A 192 3.81 8.64 27.94
CA LYS A 192 3.61 9.96 27.32
C LYS A 192 3.98 10.04 25.86
N ASP A 193 5.05 9.38 25.46
CA ASP A 193 5.58 9.49 24.09
C ASP A 193 4.80 8.65 23.09
N ASN A 194 4.24 7.52 23.50
CA ASN A 194 3.42 6.65 22.67
C ASN A 194 2.04 7.22 22.36
N ILE A 195 1.47 7.98 23.28
CA ILE A 195 0.13 8.57 23.12
C ILE A 195 0.17 9.70 22.10
N THR A 196 1.17 10.57 22.14
CA THR A 196 1.28 11.72 21.21
C THR A 196 1.50 11.26 19.78
N THR A 197 2.31 10.24 19.57
CA THR A 197 2.56 9.67 18.23
C THR A 197 1.32 8.97 17.68
N TYR A 198 0.59 8.24 18.50
CA TYR A 198 -0.67 7.61 18.16
C TYR A 198 -1.75 8.62 17.77
N TYR A 199 -1.80 9.77 18.44
CA TYR A 199 -2.75 10.85 18.17
C TYR A 199 -2.49 11.56 16.85
N ILE A 200 -1.25 11.87 16.53
CA ILE A 200 -0.87 12.51 15.26
C ILE A 200 -1.22 11.61 14.08
N GLN A 201 -0.97 10.31 14.19
CA GLN A 201 -1.34 9.34 13.17
C GLN A 201 -2.85 9.28 12.94
N LYS A 202 -3.66 9.26 14.01
CA LYS A 202 -5.12 9.14 13.89
C LYS A 202 -5.84 10.46 13.55
N ILE A 203 -5.30 11.62 13.89
CA ILE A 203 -5.85 12.91 13.43
C ILE A 203 -5.69 13.05 11.90
N ASN A 204 -4.55 12.60 11.37
CA ASN A 204 -4.35 12.55 9.92
C ASN A 204 -5.27 11.52 9.26
N ASP A 205 -5.53 10.39 9.92
CA ASP A 205 -6.49 9.38 9.51
C ASP A 205 -7.92 9.92 9.48
N CYS A 206 -8.35 10.69 10.50
CA CYS A 206 -9.70 11.28 10.54
C CYS A 206 -9.97 12.27 9.41
N ASN A 207 -8.98 13.02 8.95
CA ASN A 207 -9.10 13.89 7.78
C ASN A 207 -9.20 13.12 6.45
N LEU A 208 -8.69 11.89 6.41
CA LEU A 208 -8.80 10.96 5.28
C LEU A 208 -10.07 10.09 5.33
N TYR A 209 -10.63 9.86 6.54
CA TYR A 209 -11.81 9.02 6.77
C TYR A 209 -13.14 9.66 6.37
N LYS A 210 -13.16 10.95 5.98
CA LYS A 210 -14.40 11.59 5.52
C LYS A 210 -15.13 10.86 4.40
N ASN A 211 -14.49 9.88 3.75
CA ASN A 211 -15.02 9.16 2.62
C ASN A 211 -15.00 7.63 2.74
N LYS A 212 -14.63 7.04 3.88
CA LYS A 212 -14.48 5.58 3.95
C LYS A 212 -15.77 4.80 4.21
N ASP A 213 -16.81 5.43 4.75
CA ASP A 213 -17.92 4.65 5.30
C ASP A 213 -19.31 4.98 4.75
N ASN A 214 -19.42 5.76 3.66
CA ASN A 214 -20.73 6.14 3.12
C ASN A 214 -21.46 5.06 2.32
N THR A 215 -20.99 3.82 2.37
CA THR A 215 -21.70 2.76 1.67
C THR A 215 -21.62 1.45 2.44
N ALA A 216 -22.47 1.31 3.42
CA ALA A 216 -22.71 -0.02 4.01
C ALA A 216 -23.23 -1.03 2.96
N ASN A 217 -23.57 -0.57 1.76
CA ASN A 217 -23.95 -1.38 0.60
C ASN A 217 -23.15 -1.12 -0.68
N LEU A 218 -22.26 -0.13 -0.68
CA LEU A 218 -21.34 0.17 -1.76
C LEU A 218 -19.95 0.29 -1.17
N ASN A 219 -19.26 -0.78 -1.11
CA ASN A 219 -17.83 -1.00 -1.21
C ASN A 219 -16.81 -0.18 -0.42
N LYS A 220 -16.07 -0.89 0.36
CA LYS A 220 -14.77 -0.43 0.83
C LYS A 220 -13.84 -0.23 -0.38
N TYR A 221 -13.44 0.98 -0.59
CA TYR A 221 -12.39 1.37 -1.51
C TYR A 221 -11.10 0.65 -1.18
N HIS A 222 -10.63 -0.24 -2.06
CA HIS A 222 -9.31 -0.85 -1.92
C HIS A 222 -8.15 0.04 -2.40
N SER A 223 -8.44 1.22 -2.95
CA SER A 223 -7.41 2.10 -3.49
C SER A 223 -6.78 3.05 -2.47
N ARG A 224 -7.29 3.08 -1.24
CA ARG A 224 -6.67 3.85 -0.17
C ARG A 224 -5.81 2.96 0.71
N GLU A 225 -4.58 2.76 0.29
CA GLU A 225 -3.53 2.82 1.28
C GLU A 225 -3.62 4.23 1.85
N SER A 226 -4.20 4.39 3.01
CA SER A 226 -4.19 5.65 3.73
C SER A 226 -2.72 6.07 3.87
N ASN A 227 -2.44 7.37 3.91
CA ASN A 227 -1.09 7.82 4.24
C ASN A 227 -0.56 7.16 5.52
N ALA A 228 -1.44 6.77 6.44
CA ALA A 228 -1.10 6.04 7.65
C ALA A 228 -0.73 4.58 7.38
N GLU A 229 -1.44 3.85 6.51
CA GLU A 229 -1.05 2.49 6.10
C GLU A 229 0.23 2.49 5.27
N TYR A 230 0.45 3.52 4.43
CA TYR A 230 1.71 3.72 3.74
C TYR A 230 2.83 4.03 4.75
N LYS A 231 2.58 4.87 5.74
CA LYS A 231 3.51 5.16 6.83
C LYS A 231 3.77 3.92 7.67
N GLU A 232 2.74 3.23 8.14
CA GLU A 232 2.89 2.01 8.94
C GLU A 232 3.67 0.93 8.19
N ARG A 233 3.34 0.64 6.93
CA ARG A 233 4.12 -0.28 6.09
C ARG A 233 5.52 0.23 5.78
N PHE A 234 5.69 1.53 5.62
CA PHE A 234 6.99 2.14 5.41
C PHE A 234 7.85 2.03 6.68
N TYR A 235 7.28 2.25 7.86
CA TYR A 235 7.96 2.16 9.15
C TYR A 235 8.24 0.72 9.58
N GLU A 236 7.31 -0.20 9.45
CA GLU A 236 7.53 -1.62 9.72
C GLU A 236 8.66 -2.19 8.84
N LYS A 237 8.67 -1.85 7.55
CA LYS A 237 9.75 -2.24 6.64
C LYS A 237 11.06 -1.55 6.99
N CYS A 238 11.04 -0.32 7.49
CA CYS A 238 12.23 0.40 7.91
C CYS A 238 12.87 -0.21 9.15
N SER A 239 12.11 -0.63 10.14
CA SER A 239 12.64 -1.25 11.37
C SER A 239 13.38 -2.56 11.11
N ASN A 240 12.85 -3.41 10.24
CA ASN A 240 13.45 -4.71 9.92
C ASN A 240 14.68 -4.62 9.02
N VAL A 241 14.74 -3.62 8.13
CA VAL A 241 15.85 -3.46 7.17
C VAL A 241 17.09 -2.81 7.81
N ILE A 242 16.98 -2.12 8.93
CA ILE A 242 18.13 -1.51 9.63
C ILE A 242 19.16 -2.55 10.06
N ILE A 243 18.73 -3.74 10.47
CA ILE A 243 19.64 -4.81 10.92
C ILE A 243 20.37 -5.43 9.73
N GLU A 244 19.70 -5.69 8.63
CA GLU A 244 20.32 -6.28 7.42
C GLU A 244 21.29 -5.33 6.70
N ASN A 245 21.05 -4.03 6.73
CA ASN A 245 21.88 -3.06 6.02
C ASN A 245 23.22 -2.76 6.73
N ARG A 246 23.38 -3.12 8.00
CA ARG A 246 24.65 -2.86 8.73
C ARG A 246 25.83 -3.68 8.23
N THR A 247 25.56 -4.86 7.65
CA THR A 247 26.59 -5.78 7.17
C THR A 247 26.90 -5.61 5.68
N ARG A 248 26.08 -4.85 4.92
CA ARG A 248 26.25 -4.69 3.48
C ARG A 248 27.25 -3.59 3.15
N LYS A 249 28.20 -3.88 2.27
CA LYS A 249 29.14 -2.90 1.73
C LYS A 249 28.44 -2.04 0.67
N VAL A 250 28.88 -0.80 0.52
CA VAL A 250 28.32 0.19 -0.41
C VAL A 250 29.39 0.54 -1.43
N LEU A 251 29.06 0.56 -2.72
CA LEU A 251 29.94 1.11 -3.74
C LEU A 251 29.75 2.63 -3.78
N VAL A 252 30.83 3.35 -3.52
CA VAL A 252 30.87 4.81 -3.69
C VAL A 252 31.85 5.13 -4.81
N TYR A 253 31.38 5.91 -5.78
CA TYR A 253 32.19 6.43 -6.86
C TYR A 253 32.12 7.97 -6.83
N SER A 254 33.20 8.59 -6.40
CA SER A 254 33.32 10.04 -6.31
C SER A 254 34.80 10.45 -6.27
N ASN A 255 35.08 11.67 -6.72
CA ASN A 255 36.40 12.29 -6.54
C ASN A 255 36.55 12.94 -5.16
N ILE A 256 35.49 13.05 -4.39
CA ILE A 256 35.45 13.68 -3.07
C ILE A 256 35.05 12.60 -2.04
N LEU A 257 35.87 12.46 -1.02
CA LEU A 257 35.58 11.54 0.09
C LEU A 257 34.74 12.26 1.15
N CYS A 258 33.54 11.76 1.38
CA CYS A 258 32.67 12.21 2.48
C CYS A 258 32.80 11.23 3.66
N LYS A 259 32.94 11.77 4.87
CA LYS A 259 32.94 10.95 6.08
C LYS A 259 31.53 10.41 6.33
N THR A 260 31.39 9.12 6.46
CA THR A 260 30.10 8.48 6.76
C THR A 260 29.61 8.80 8.15
N LEU A 261 28.30 8.93 8.32
CA LEU A 261 27.68 9.22 9.60
C LEU A 261 27.28 7.92 10.32
N ASN A 262 27.52 7.88 11.63
CA ASN A 262 27.14 6.76 12.46
C ASN A 262 25.79 6.97 13.15
N PHE A 263 25.46 8.22 13.47
CA PHE A 263 24.22 8.61 14.11
C PHE A 263 23.50 9.68 13.29
N VAL A 264 22.20 9.75 13.45
CA VAL A 264 21.37 10.78 12.79
C VAL A 264 21.76 12.17 13.23
N THR A 265 22.11 12.33 14.49
CA THR A 265 22.57 13.59 15.09
C THR A 265 23.87 14.12 14.47
N ASP A 266 24.72 13.24 13.93
CA ASP A 266 25.97 13.63 13.26
C ASP A 266 25.71 14.43 11.97
N ALA A 267 24.49 14.41 11.43
CA ALA A 267 24.09 15.19 10.28
C ALA A 267 24.03 16.72 10.59
N GLN A 268 23.85 17.07 11.87
CA GLN A 268 23.84 18.47 12.34
C GLN A 268 22.85 19.37 11.58
N PHE A 269 21.64 18.90 11.34
CA PHE A 269 20.53 19.72 10.86
C PHE A 269 19.83 20.42 12.05
N PRO A 270 18.95 21.41 11.80
CA PRO A 270 18.22 22.08 12.86
C PRO A 270 17.48 21.13 13.79
N ALA A 271 17.42 21.47 15.09
CA ALA A 271 16.81 20.62 16.12
C ALA A 271 15.35 20.23 15.81
N LYS A 272 14.59 21.14 15.18
CA LYS A 272 13.21 20.89 14.75
C LYS A 272 13.10 19.70 13.77
N ILE A 273 14.05 19.59 12.84
CA ILE A 273 14.12 18.52 11.84
C ILE A 273 14.53 17.19 12.49
N HIS A 274 15.45 17.21 13.46
CA HIS A 274 15.80 16.02 14.22
C HIS A 274 14.63 15.53 15.08
N GLN A 275 13.87 16.43 15.72
CA GLN A 275 12.64 16.08 16.45
C GLN A 275 11.61 15.43 15.54
N ALA A 276 11.41 15.95 14.31
CA ALA A 276 10.55 15.34 13.31
C ALA A 276 11.05 13.94 12.93
N TRP A 277 12.37 13.75 12.74
CA TRP A 277 12.94 12.42 12.50
C TRP A 277 12.64 11.44 13.64
N ASP A 278 12.88 11.84 14.88
CA ASP A 278 12.67 10.99 16.04
C ASP A 278 11.20 10.59 16.21
N SER A 279 10.28 11.50 15.88
CA SER A 279 8.84 11.18 15.87
C SER A 279 8.45 10.20 14.76
N LEU A 280 9.11 10.27 13.60
CA LEU A 280 8.78 9.47 12.42
C LEU A 280 9.45 8.09 12.39
N VAL A 281 10.72 7.99 12.79
CA VAL A 281 11.55 6.79 12.57
C VAL A 281 11.91 6.08 13.86
N GLN A 282 11.93 6.77 14.99
CA GLN A 282 12.32 6.24 16.31
C GLN A 282 13.69 5.51 16.31
N SER A 283 14.59 5.88 15.40
CA SER A 283 15.92 5.29 15.27
C SER A 283 17.00 6.35 15.26
N SER A 284 17.94 6.24 16.17
CA SER A 284 19.13 7.10 16.24
C SER A 284 20.18 6.78 15.17
N LYS A 285 20.07 5.64 14.48
CA LYS A 285 21.04 5.21 13.45
C LYS A 285 20.45 5.34 12.05
N PRO A 286 21.16 6.01 11.14
CA PRO A 286 20.73 6.08 9.75
C PRO A 286 20.86 4.72 9.04
N LYS A 287 20.05 4.50 8.00
CA LYS A 287 20.30 3.41 7.05
C LYS A 287 21.61 3.67 6.32
N LYS A 288 22.23 2.59 5.83
CA LYS A 288 23.55 2.70 5.20
C LYS A 288 23.55 3.67 4.01
N MET A 289 22.54 3.68 3.15
CA MET A 289 22.40 4.67 2.09
C MET A 289 22.42 6.10 2.66
N GLN A 290 21.65 6.37 3.70
CA GLN A 290 21.52 7.68 4.33
C GLN A 290 22.83 8.16 4.93
N SER A 291 23.60 7.28 5.59
CA SER A 291 24.90 7.61 6.17
C SER A 291 25.93 8.10 5.14
N TYR A 292 25.78 7.69 3.89
CA TYR A 292 26.65 8.11 2.77
C TYR A 292 26.14 9.36 2.05
N ILE A 293 24.82 9.46 1.79
CA ILE A 293 24.28 10.54 0.97
C ILE A 293 24.11 11.86 1.75
N TRP A 294 23.84 11.83 3.07
CA TRP A 294 23.65 13.06 3.83
C TRP A 294 24.88 13.98 3.84
N PRO A 295 26.11 13.48 4.10
CA PRO A 295 27.30 14.32 4.03
C PRO A 295 27.52 14.88 2.62
N ALA A 296 27.22 14.09 1.58
CA ALA A 296 27.36 14.52 0.19
C ALA A 296 26.35 15.63 -0.17
N ILE A 297 25.09 15.47 0.27
CA ILE A 297 24.04 16.50 0.07
C ILE A 297 24.41 17.78 0.83
N LYS A 298 24.89 17.68 2.08
CA LYS A 298 25.31 18.82 2.89
C LYS A 298 26.48 19.58 2.25
N GLN A 299 27.40 18.84 1.59
CA GLN A 299 28.51 19.45 0.83
C GLN A 299 28.11 19.98 -0.55
N LYS A 300 26.83 19.98 -0.88
CA LYS A 300 26.28 20.41 -2.17
C LYS A 300 26.82 19.66 -3.38
N LEU A 301 27.22 18.38 -3.21
CA LEU A 301 27.60 17.52 -4.32
C LEU A 301 26.38 17.03 -5.07
N ASP A 302 26.51 16.82 -6.39
CA ASP A 302 25.48 16.08 -7.12
C ASP A 302 25.46 14.63 -6.67
N VAL A 303 24.28 14.08 -6.38
CA VAL A 303 24.15 12.76 -5.76
C VAL A 303 23.36 11.82 -6.66
N VAL A 304 23.88 10.60 -6.84
CA VAL A 304 23.16 9.48 -7.49
C VAL A 304 23.05 8.35 -6.50
N ALA A 305 21.85 8.15 -5.95
CA ALA A 305 21.54 7.13 -4.95
C ALA A 305 20.85 5.93 -5.61
N ILE A 306 21.56 4.83 -5.79
CA ILE A 306 21.05 3.59 -6.40
C ILE A 306 20.91 2.50 -5.36
N GLY A 307 19.72 1.91 -5.24
CA GLY A 307 19.50 0.82 -4.30
C GLY A 307 18.12 0.22 -4.38
N THR A 308 17.96 -0.93 -3.72
CA THR A 308 16.69 -1.65 -3.66
C THR A 308 15.57 -0.77 -3.09
N LYS A 309 14.32 -1.20 -3.27
CA LYS A 309 13.18 -0.60 -2.56
C LYS A 309 13.48 -0.62 -1.05
N ASP A 310 13.06 0.39 -0.33
CA ASP A 310 13.18 0.52 1.14
C ASP A 310 14.62 0.69 1.70
N CYS A 311 15.65 0.91 0.86
CA CYS A 311 17.00 1.22 1.34
C CYS A 311 17.15 2.65 1.92
N GLY A 312 16.08 3.44 1.94
CA GLY A 312 16.01 4.76 2.57
C GLY A 312 16.39 5.95 1.69
N LYS A 313 16.29 5.84 0.35
CA LYS A 313 16.63 6.92 -0.59
C LYS A 313 15.72 8.14 -0.41
N THR A 314 14.41 7.94 -0.63
CA THR A 314 13.40 9.02 -0.57
C THR A 314 13.41 9.71 0.78
N PHE A 315 13.36 8.93 1.86
CA PHE A 315 13.43 9.45 3.21
C PHE A 315 14.76 10.16 3.49
N GLY A 316 15.85 9.63 2.91
CA GLY A 316 17.20 10.19 3.09
C GLY A 316 17.35 11.56 2.46
N TYR A 317 17.01 11.73 1.19
CA TYR A 317 17.14 13.05 0.57
C TYR A 317 16.11 14.04 1.13
N THR A 318 14.88 13.60 1.44
CA THR A 318 13.85 14.49 2.00
C THR A 318 14.31 15.08 3.34
N PHE A 319 14.80 14.25 4.26
CA PHE A 319 15.36 14.71 5.54
C PHE A 319 16.50 15.71 5.36
N ALA A 320 17.43 15.42 4.44
CA ALA A 320 18.58 16.29 4.20
C ALA A 320 18.17 17.64 3.59
N ILE A 321 17.28 17.62 2.59
CA ILE A 321 16.83 18.82 1.90
C ILE A 321 15.98 19.72 2.80
N THR A 322 15.03 19.14 3.54
CA THR A 322 14.24 19.89 4.53
C THR A 322 15.12 20.47 5.62
N GLY A 323 16.15 19.72 6.06
CA GLY A 323 17.16 20.18 7.01
C GLY A 323 17.99 21.34 6.49
N LEU A 324 18.37 21.32 5.21
CA LEU A 324 19.12 22.43 4.58
C LEU A 324 18.24 23.68 4.42
N LEU A 325 16.98 23.52 4.01
CA LEU A 325 16.04 24.65 3.90
C LEU A 325 15.74 25.27 5.26
N ALA A 326 15.50 24.46 6.28
CA ALA A 326 15.22 24.92 7.64
C ALA A 326 16.43 25.60 8.32
N ALA A 327 17.64 25.42 7.80
CA ALA A 327 18.86 26.08 8.26
C ALA A 327 19.11 27.45 7.57
N GLN A 328 18.29 27.84 6.58
CA GLN A 328 18.44 29.12 5.88
C GLN A 328 17.64 30.22 6.60
N ASP A 329 18.26 31.36 6.82
CA ASP A 329 17.62 32.51 7.49
C ASP A 329 16.62 33.25 6.59
N SER A 330 16.81 33.19 5.26
CA SER A 330 15.91 33.79 4.27
C SER A 330 15.68 32.86 3.07
N LEU A 331 14.43 32.63 2.75
CA LEU A 331 14.02 31.86 1.60
C LEU A 331 13.38 32.75 0.53
N PRO A 332 13.47 32.37 -0.76
CA PRO A 332 12.78 33.11 -1.81
C PRO A 332 11.28 33.15 -1.56
N GLU A 333 10.69 34.33 -1.74
CA GLU A 333 9.26 34.54 -1.59
C GLU A 333 8.51 34.33 -2.93
N GLY A 334 7.22 34.04 -2.84
CA GLY A 334 6.31 33.92 -3.96
C GLY A 334 6.52 32.65 -4.80
N ASN A 335 6.49 32.81 -6.11
CA ASN A 335 6.46 31.76 -7.12
C ASN A 335 7.85 31.21 -7.54
N LYS A 336 8.84 31.32 -6.67
CA LYS A 336 10.24 30.92 -6.93
C LYS A 336 10.63 29.71 -6.09
N PRO A 337 10.38 28.47 -6.57
CA PRO A 337 10.76 27.29 -5.80
C PRO A 337 12.27 27.18 -5.63
N SER A 338 12.71 26.88 -4.40
CA SER A 338 14.10 26.54 -4.09
C SER A 338 14.39 25.06 -4.36
N VAL A 339 13.36 24.23 -4.31
CA VAL A 339 13.44 22.76 -4.51
C VAL A 339 12.38 22.32 -5.51
N LEU A 340 12.80 21.56 -6.51
CA LEU A 340 11.92 20.85 -7.43
C LEU A 340 12.14 19.35 -7.29
N ILE A 341 11.08 18.62 -6.93
CA ILE A 341 11.08 17.17 -6.85
C ILE A 341 10.15 16.60 -7.94
N LEU A 342 10.71 15.81 -8.84
CA LEU A 342 9.96 15.11 -9.88
C LEU A 342 9.84 13.64 -9.50
N CYS A 343 8.61 13.15 -9.43
CA CYS A 343 8.27 11.77 -9.09
C CYS A 343 7.72 11.03 -10.32
N SER A 344 7.86 9.71 -10.34
CA SER A 344 7.44 8.89 -11.50
C SER A 344 5.92 8.76 -11.63
N SER A 345 5.18 9.00 -10.54
CA SER A 345 3.72 8.91 -10.49
C SER A 345 3.12 9.91 -9.50
N SER A 346 1.84 10.19 -9.66
CA SER A 346 1.08 11.07 -8.76
C SER A 346 1.02 10.49 -7.33
N SER A 347 0.96 9.17 -7.18
CA SER A 347 0.99 8.50 -5.88
C SER A 347 2.34 8.70 -5.16
N GLU A 348 3.46 8.55 -5.89
CA GLU A 348 4.79 8.86 -5.34
C GLU A 348 4.93 10.34 -4.98
N ALA A 349 4.46 11.24 -5.86
CA ALA A 349 4.49 12.68 -5.60
C ALA A 349 3.70 13.05 -4.33
N PHE A 350 2.53 12.46 -4.13
CA PHE A 350 1.74 12.64 -2.93
C PHE A 350 2.48 12.14 -1.68
N SER A 351 3.09 10.96 -1.75
CA SER A 351 3.85 10.39 -0.63
C SER A 351 5.07 11.24 -0.25
N VAL A 352 5.81 11.72 -1.24
CA VAL A 352 6.97 12.61 -1.03
C VAL A 352 6.53 13.95 -0.44
N HIS A 353 5.46 14.53 -0.96
CA HIS A 353 4.90 15.78 -0.43
C HIS A 353 4.45 15.63 1.02
N SER A 354 3.73 14.56 1.37
CA SER A 354 3.34 14.29 2.76
C SER A 354 4.54 14.14 3.67
N LEU A 355 5.60 13.48 3.20
CA LEU A 355 6.84 13.33 3.96
C LEU A 355 7.55 14.69 4.17
N CYS A 356 7.54 15.58 3.17
CA CYS A 356 8.06 16.95 3.33
C CYS A 356 7.27 17.72 4.39
N LEU A 357 5.94 17.65 4.36
CA LEU A 357 5.08 18.30 5.36
C LEU A 357 5.37 17.83 6.79
N GLU A 358 5.61 16.53 6.95
CA GLU A 358 5.93 15.96 8.26
C GLU A 358 7.27 16.45 8.82
N PHE A 359 8.31 16.50 7.98
CA PHE A 359 9.58 17.06 8.41
C PHE A 359 9.50 18.56 8.71
N LEU A 360 8.65 19.28 8.01
CA LEU A 360 8.51 20.73 8.13
C LEU A 360 7.37 21.17 9.08
N GLN A 361 6.75 20.26 9.82
CA GLN A 361 5.62 20.55 10.69
C GLN A 361 5.87 21.70 11.71
N SER A 362 7.11 21.88 12.14
CA SER A 362 7.53 22.96 13.04
C SER A 362 8.19 24.15 12.33
N CYS A 363 8.11 24.23 10.98
CA CYS A 363 8.74 25.26 10.16
C CYS A 363 7.68 26.00 9.34
N ASP A 364 7.08 27.03 9.91
CA ASP A 364 5.95 27.75 9.30
C ASP A 364 6.33 28.56 8.05
N ASN A 365 7.62 28.81 7.82
CA ASN A 365 8.13 29.64 6.73
C ASN A 365 8.40 28.89 5.42
N ILE A 366 8.16 27.58 5.37
CA ILE A 366 8.46 26.74 4.21
C ILE A 366 7.18 26.11 3.67
N ASN A 367 6.71 26.64 2.56
CA ASN A 367 5.51 26.13 1.90
C ASN A 367 5.88 25.04 0.88
N THR A 368 5.19 23.93 0.95
CA THR A 368 5.30 22.82 0.01
C THR A 368 4.06 22.73 -0.86
N VAL A 369 4.24 22.69 -2.16
CA VAL A 369 3.16 22.62 -3.14
C VAL A 369 3.23 21.31 -3.90
N LEU A 370 2.09 20.59 -3.94
CA LEU A 370 1.92 19.38 -4.71
C LEU A 370 1.19 19.67 -6.02
N ALA A 371 1.85 19.40 -7.14
CA ALA A 371 1.34 19.65 -8.48
C ALA A 371 1.25 18.34 -9.28
N PHE A 372 0.04 17.84 -9.49
CA PHE A 372 -0.23 16.58 -10.20
C PHE A 372 -1.59 16.60 -10.91
N THR A 373 -1.80 15.66 -11.80
CA THR A 373 -3.05 15.53 -12.57
C THR A 373 -4.25 15.28 -11.65
N GLY A 374 -5.28 16.09 -11.82
CA GLY A 374 -6.51 16.05 -11.02
C GLY A 374 -6.66 17.19 -10.03
N LYS A 375 -5.61 18.00 -9.82
CA LYS A 375 -5.74 19.23 -9.06
C LYS A 375 -6.15 20.37 -9.99
N SER A 376 -7.10 21.19 -9.55
CA SER A 376 -7.55 22.35 -10.33
C SER A 376 -6.38 23.32 -10.57
N TYR A 377 -6.14 23.69 -11.83
CA TYR A 377 -5.08 24.63 -12.18
C TYR A 377 -5.21 25.99 -11.48
N ARG A 378 -6.46 26.44 -11.22
CA ARG A 378 -6.69 27.72 -10.49
C ARG A 378 -6.27 27.60 -9.02
N LEU A 379 -6.59 26.50 -8.36
CA LEU A 379 -6.18 26.28 -6.97
C LEU A 379 -4.67 26.13 -6.88
N LEU A 380 -4.06 25.39 -7.80
CA LEU A 380 -2.63 25.21 -7.85
C LEU A 380 -1.90 26.53 -8.09
N ALA A 381 -2.41 27.35 -9.01
CA ALA A 381 -1.85 28.69 -9.27
C ALA A 381 -1.92 29.59 -8.02
N ALA A 382 -3.04 29.56 -7.30
CA ALA A 382 -3.19 30.31 -6.05
C ALA A 382 -2.23 29.83 -4.96
N GLU A 383 -2.05 28.52 -4.81
CA GLU A 383 -1.08 27.96 -3.85
C GLU A 383 0.36 28.40 -4.18
N ILE A 384 0.76 28.30 -5.46
CA ILE A 384 2.08 28.72 -5.90
C ILE A 384 2.30 30.22 -5.64
N TYR A 385 1.28 31.04 -5.88
CA TYR A 385 1.36 32.48 -5.68
C TYR A 385 1.49 32.85 -4.19
N ASN A 386 0.87 32.05 -3.30
CA ASN A 386 0.99 32.26 -1.86
C ASN A 386 2.34 31.82 -1.27
N GLY A 387 3.21 31.27 -2.08
CA GLY A 387 4.56 30.83 -1.73
C GLY A 387 4.80 29.35 -2.01
N CYS A 388 5.90 29.06 -2.69
CA CYS A 388 6.29 27.71 -3.08
C CYS A 388 7.79 27.54 -2.94
N GLN A 389 8.26 27.09 -1.78
CA GLN A 389 9.68 26.79 -1.58
C GLN A 389 10.03 25.38 -2.05
N ILE A 390 9.11 24.41 -1.87
CA ILE A 390 9.26 23.06 -2.39
C ILE A 390 8.10 22.77 -3.35
N LEU A 391 8.43 22.45 -4.60
CA LEU A 391 7.47 22.00 -5.61
C LEU A 391 7.68 20.51 -5.87
N VAL A 392 6.63 19.70 -5.60
CA VAL A 392 6.60 18.26 -5.90
C VAL A 392 5.65 18.03 -7.06
N SER A 393 6.11 17.39 -8.13
CA SER A 393 5.30 17.19 -9.34
C SER A 393 5.66 15.91 -10.09
N THR A 394 4.83 15.57 -11.09
CA THR A 394 5.19 14.61 -12.14
C THR A 394 5.73 15.33 -13.38
N PRO A 395 6.65 14.73 -14.16
CA PRO A 395 7.28 15.40 -15.30
C PRO A 395 6.29 15.88 -16.35
N ARG A 396 5.31 15.06 -16.70
CA ARG A 396 4.32 15.35 -17.74
C ARG A 396 3.37 16.46 -17.32
N PHE A 397 2.85 16.37 -16.10
CA PHE A 397 1.97 17.40 -15.56
C PHE A 397 2.70 18.75 -15.48
N LEU A 398 3.91 18.77 -14.94
CA LEU A 398 4.70 20.00 -14.84
C LEU A 398 4.94 20.62 -16.20
N ALA A 399 5.33 19.82 -17.20
CA ALA A 399 5.56 20.31 -18.57
C ALA A 399 4.28 20.90 -19.18
N GLN A 400 3.12 20.29 -18.97
CA GLN A 400 1.83 20.80 -19.44
C GLN A 400 1.42 22.05 -18.67
N PHE A 401 1.57 22.07 -17.35
CA PHE A 401 1.22 23.22 -16.51
C PHE A 401 2.03 24.47 -16.87
N ILE A 402 3.33 24.32 -17.07
CA ILE A 402 4.20 25.44 -17.48
C ILE A 402 3.86 25.95 -18.89
N ARG A 403 3.43 25.07 -19.81
CA ARG A 403 2.99 25.50 -21.15
C ARG A 403 1.73 26.37 -21.10
N THR A 404 0.80 26.06 -20.22
CA THR A 404 -0.46 26.79 -20.04
C THR A 404 -0.30 28.07 -19.22
N HIS A 405 0.65 28.07 -18.27
CA HIS A 405 0.87 29.16 -17.32
C HIS A 405 2.35 29.61 -17.33
N LYS A 406 2.81 30.19 -18.45
CA LYS A 406 4.22 30.43 -18.74
C LYS A 406 4.96 31.27 -17.71
N ASP A 407 4.26 32.22 -17.09
CA ASP A 407 4.88 33.23 -16.21
C ASP A 407 4.64 32.94 -14.72
N LEU A 408 3.99 31.82 -14.41
CA LEU A 408 3.59 31.51 -13.03
C LEU A 408 4.75 30.98 -12.21
N LEU A 409 5.66 30.20 -12.79
CA LEU A 409 6.79 29.57 -12.11
C LEU A 409 8.11 30.16 -12.63
N ASN A 410 8.94 30.61 -11.71
CA ASN A 410 10.30 31.06 -12.01
C ASN A 410 11.31 30.17 -11.27
N PHE A 411 12.21 29.52 -12.02
CA PHE A 411 13.22 28.61 -11.50
C PHE A 411 14.60 29.26 -11.25
N ASP A 412 14.70 30.60 -11.31
CA ASP A 412 15.99 31.29 -11.11
C ASP A 412 16.57 31.09 -9.70
N SER A 413 15.73 30.83 -8.71
CA SER A 413 16.10 30.55 -7.31
C SER A 413 16.23 29.07 -6.98
N LEU A 414 16.19 28.17 -7.98
CA LEU A 414 16.24 26.75 -7.77
C LEU A 414 17.63 26.31 -7.30
N CYS A 415 17.69 25.76 -6.08
CA CYS A 415 18.91 25.27 -5.45
C CYS A 415 19.04 23.74 -5.54
N HIS A 416 17.92 23.03 -5.56
CA HIS A 416 17.90 21.57 -5.57
C HIS A 416 16.92 21.03 -6.61
N LEU A 417 17.40 20.11 -7.45
CA LEU A 417 16.60 19.37 -8.42
C LEU A 417 16.69 17.88 -8.10
N ILE A 418 15.55 17.26 -7.81
CA ILE A 418 15.49 15.85 -7.39
C ILE A 418 14.63 15.07 -8.39
N LEU A 419 15.16 13.95 -8.88
CA LEU A 419 14.39 12.94 -9.59
C LEU A 419 14.22 11.72 -8.70
N ASP A 420 13.02 11.52 -8.14
CA ASP A 420 12.69 10.29 -7.40
C ASP A 420 12.14 9.24 -8.34
N SER A 421 12.65 8.01 -8.25
CA SER A 421 12.48 6.97 -9.27
C SER A 421 13.04 7.39 -10.64
N ALA A 422 14.25 7.97 -10.63
CA ALA A 422 14.91 8.52 -11.83
C ALA A 422 15.06 7.51 -12.96
N ASP A 423 15.21 6.23 -12.67
CA ASP A 423 15.23 5.14 -13.66
C ASP A 423 13.93 5.05 -14.45
N VAL A 424 12.79 5.16 -13.79
CA VAL A 424 11.46 5.13 -14.43
C VAL A 424 11.19 6.43 -15.19
N ILE A 425 11.52 7.57 -14.58
CA ILE A 425 11.30 8.90 -15.16
C ILE A 425 12.10 9.06 -16.44
N LEU A 426 13.38 8.71 -16.42
CA LEU A 426 14.26 8.90 -17.57
C LEU A 426 14.04 7.84 -18.67
N ASP A 427 13.52 6.67 -18.33
CA ASP A 427 13.13 5.69 -19.33
C ASP A 427 11.93 6.17 -20.17
N LYS A 428 10.93 6.75 -19.52
CA LYS A 428 9.69 7.21 -20.15
C LYS A 428 9.79 8.63 -20.77
N TYR A 429 10.46 9.56 -20.09
CA TYR A 429 10.35 11.00 -20.36
C TYR A 429 11.68 11.69 -20.63
N TYR A 430 12.74 10.97 -20.99
CA TYR A 430 14.08 11.54 -21.19
C TYR A 430 14.07 12.81 -22.04
N ALA A 431 13.50 12.74 -23.24
CA ALA A 431 13.44 13.87 -24.17
C ALA A 431 12.67 15.07 -23.58
N SER A 432 11.52 14.81 -22.96
CA SER A 432 10.69 15.86 -22.36
C SER A 432 11.37 16.55 -21.18
N ILE A 433 12.14 15.80 -20.38
CA ILE A 433 12.89 16.33 -19.25
C ILE A 433 14.06 17.19 -19.74
N VAL A 434 14.81 16.71 -20.73
CA VAL A 434 15.92 17.49 -21.33
C VAL A 434 15.39 18.78 -21.95
N GLU A 435 14.25 18.74 -22.64
CA GLU A 435 13.58 19.91 -23.20
C GLU A 435 13.13 20.90 -22.11
N LEU A 436 12.50 20.40 -21.04
CA LEU A 436 12.06 21.19 -19.88
C LEU A 436 13.26 21.91 -19.24
N PHE A 437 14.34 21.20 -19.01
CA PHE A 437 15.54 21.73 -18.38
C PHE A 437 16.23 22.78 -19.27
N GLY A 438 16.25 22.54 -20.58
CA GLY A 438 16.83 23.51 -21.56
C GLY A 438 15.99 24.77 -21.70
N LYS A 439 14.68 24.67 -21.90
CA LYS A 439 13.78 25.81 -22.12
C LYS A 439 13.71 26.74 -20.90
N HIS A 440 13.69 26.18 -19.71
CA HIS A 440 13.56 26.96 -18.47
C HIS A 440 14.88 27.24 -17.80
N LYS A 441 16.00 26.98 -18.50
CA LYS A 441 17.36 27.21 -17.99
C LYS A 441 17.61 26.61 -16.60
N ILE A 442 16.87 25.54 -16.26
CA ILE A 442 16.97 24.85 -14.98
C ILE A 442 18.38 24.30 -14.78
N ILE A 443 19.02 23.85 -15.87
CA ILE A 443 20.40 23.44 -15.90
C ILE A 443 21.12 24.43 -16.82
N LYS A 444 21.72 25.49 -16.27
CA LYS A 444 22.63 26.38 -16.98
C LYS A 444 23.87 25.58 -17.34
N ASN A 445 24.44 25.85 -18.55
CA ASN A 445 25.67 25.21 -19.00
C ASN A 445 26.77 25.36 -17.94
N ARG A 446 27.11 24.27 -17.27
CA ARG A 446 28.09 24.28 -16.17
C ARG A 446 29.54 24.42 -16.64
N GLU A 447 29.79 24.34 -17.95
CA GLU A 447 31.11 24.50 -18.53
C GLU A 447 31.71 25.93 -18.38
N ASN A 448 30.86 26.93 -18.14
CA ASN A 448 31.25 28.34 -18.02
C ASN A 448 31.07 28.96 -16.61
N GLN A 449 30.84 28.15 -15.59
CA GLN A 449 30.59 28.66 -14.23
C GLN A 449 31.87 28.77 -13.42
N ASN A 450 32.51 29.93 -13.51
CA ASN A 450 33.45 30.43 -12.50
C ASN A 450 32.75 31.22 -11.36
N ASP A 451 31.43 31.25 -11.34
CA ASP A 451 30.67 32.02 -10.37
C ASP A 451 30.27 31.15 -9.15
N GLU A 452 30.80 31.54 -8.02
CA GLU A 452 30.58 30.94 -6.69
C GLU A 452 29.16 31.12 -6.14
N LEU A 453 28.24 31.70 -6.87
CA LEU A 453 26.87 32.03 -6.45
C LEU A 453 25.88 30.92 -6.85
N PHE A 454 25.63 30.01 -5.90
CA PHE A 454 24.56 29.00 -5.88
C PHE A 454 24.58 27.94 -7.01
N PRO A 455 25.49 26.96 -6.98
CA PRO A 455 25.41 25.84 -7.89
C PRO A 455 24.15 25.01 -7.57
N LEU A 456 23.29 24.83 -8.58
CA LEU A 456 22.17 23.90 -8.51
C LEU A 456 22.68 22.50 -8.18
N GLN A 457 22.21 21.92 -7.10
CA GLN A 457 22.48 20.53 -6.74
C GLN A 457 21.47 19.61 -7.39
N ILE A 458 21.94 18.53 -8.02
CA ILE A 458 21.09 17.51 -8.65
C ILE A 458 21.16 16.21 -7.87
N ILE A 459 20.00 15.64 -7.54
CA ILE A 459 19.88 14.39 -6.79
C ILE A 459 19.03 13.40 -7.59
N PHE A 460 19.60 12.25 -7.94
CA PHE A 460 18.87 11.13 -8.53
C PHE A 460 18.71 10.02 -7.50
N ALA A 461 17.47 9.66 -7.18
CA ALA A 461 17.14 8.49 -6.42
C ALA A 461 16.54 7.45 -7.38
N ALA A 462 17.16 6.28 -7.50
CA ALA A 462 16.72 5.26 -8.44
C ALA A 462 16.86 3.84 -7.86
N ARG A 463 16.10 2.92 -8.41
CA ARG A 463 16.22 1.49 -8.09
C ARG A 463 17.30 0.82 -8.93
N TYR A 464 17.37 1.22 -10.18
CA TYR A 464 18.22 0.63 -11.18
C TYR A 464 19.14 1.67 -11.81
N PHE A 465 20.40 1.27 -12.10
CA PHE A 465 21.33 2.09 -12.86
C PHE A 465 21.11 1.83 -14.36
N THR A 466 20.48 2.78 -15.05
CA THR A 466 20.10 2.65 -16.46
C THR A 466 20.98 3.48 -17.37
N THR A 467 20.97 3.17 -18.68
CA THR A 467 21.73 3.95 -19.69
C THR A 467 21.31 5.42 -19.74
N PRO A 468 19.99 5.80 -19.69
CA PRO A 468 19.58 7.18 -19.59
C PRO A 468 20.14 7.91 -18.37
N ILE A 469 20.18 7.28 -17.21
CA ILE A 469 20.81 7.85 -16.00
C ILE A 469 22.27 8.10 -16.27
N ARG A 470 23.01 7.10 -16.79
CA ARG A 470 24.43 7.25 -17.12
C ARG A 470 24.68 8.43 -18.04
N THR A 471 23.90 8.55 -19.11
CA THR A 471 24.04 9.61 -20.12
C THR A 471 23.79 10.98 -19.51
N LEU A 472 22.74 11.12 -18.67
CA LEU A 472 22.40 12.38 -18.05
C LEU A 472 23.43 12.80 -16.99
N VAL A 473 23.90 11.85 -16.18
CA VAL A 473 24.97 12.09 -15.20
C VAL A 473 26.23 12.62 -15.88
N GLN A 474 26.63 12.01 -17.00
CA GLN A 474 27.83 12.46 -17.75
C GLN A 474 27.67 13.85 -18.36
N LYS A 475 26.46 14.22 -18.81
CA LYS A 475 26.19 15.49 -19.48
C LYS A 475 25.94 16.65 -18.51
N VAL A 476 25.40 16.38 -17.33
CA VAL A 476 24.80 17.42 -16.49
C VAL A 476 25.45 17.54 -15.11
N MET A 477 25.90 16.42 -14.51
CA MET A 477 26.42 16.44 -13.15
C MET A 477 27.91 16.82 -13.11
N TYR A 478 28.25 17.68 -12.14
CA TYR A 478 29.63 18.08 -11.86
C TYR A 478 30.13 17.36 -10.61
N LYS A 479 31.22 16.57 -10.76
CA LYS A 479 31.80 15.77 -9.66
C LYS A 479 30.73 14.94 -8.93
N PRO A 480 30.01 14.05 -9.61
CA PRO A 480 28.92 13.31 -9.01
C PRO A 480 29.39 12.38 -7.89
N TYR A 481 28.62 12.34 -6.81
CA TYR A 481 28.75 11.37 -5.74
C TYR A 481 27.77 10.22 -5.98
N ILE A 482 28.26 9.13 -6.55
CA ILE A 482 27.44 7.96 -6.90
C ILE A 482 27.53 6.96 -5.77
N CYS A 483 26.41 6.67 -5.12
CA CYS A 483 26.26 5.74 -4.02
C CYS A 483 25.33 4.58 -4.42
N ILE A 484 25.88 3.36 -4.46
CA ILE A 484 25.16 2.16 -4.89
C ILE A 484 25.17 1.13 -3.77
N THR A 485 23.98 0.81 -3.23
CA THR A 485 23.81 -0.20 -2.17
C THR A 485 23.38 -1.57 -2.69
N SER A 486 22.99 -1.67 -3.97
CA SER A 486 22.68 -2.94 -4.62
C SER A 486 23.93 -3.49 -5.31
N PHE A 487 24.36 -4.68 -4.91
CA PHE A 487 25.60 -5.28 -5.48
C PHE A 487 25.47 -5.57 -6.97
N LEU A 488 24.31 -6.02 -7.42
CA LEU A 488 24.06 -6.23 -8.85
C LEU A 488 24.15 -4.92 -9.64
N GLU A 489 23.60 -3.84 -9.11
CA GLU A 489 23.69 -2.51 -9.76
C GLU A 489 25.15 -1.99 -9.77
N ALA A 490 25.96 -2.35 -8.79
CA ALA A 490 27.38 -2.04 -8.79
C ALA A 490 28.11 -2.75 -9.95
N VAL A 491 27.78 -4.01 -10.22
CA VAL A 491 28.30 -4.78 -11.37
C VAL A 491 27.87 -4.14 -12.70
N ILE A 492 26.59 -3.73 -12.82
CA ILE A 492 26.06 -3.05 -13.99
C ILE A 492 26.74 -1.68 -14.19
N PHE A 493 26.90 -0.91 -13.11
CA PHE A 493 27.61 0.37 -13.15
C PHE A 493 29.02 0.24 -13.70
N LYS A 494 29.74 -0.79 -13.27
CA LYS A 494 31.10 -1.11 -13.73
C LYS A 494 31.16 -1.82 -15.08
N SER A 495 30.02 -2.03 -15.74
CA SER A 495 29.91 -2.65 -17.08
C SER A 495 30.55 -4.04 -17.17
N VAL A 496 30.52 -4.80 -16.08
CA VAL A 496 30.97 -6.22 -16.10
C VAL A 496 29.92 -7.04 -16.83
N GLN A 497 30.33 -7.67 -17.94
CA GLN A 497 29.41 -8.47 -18.75
C GLN A 497 29.47 -9.94 -18.33
N PRO A 498 28.33 -10.53 -17.86
CA PRO A 498 28.29 -11.96 -17.53
C PRO A 498 28.26 -12.82 -18.79
N LYS A 499 28.92 -13.99 -18.72
CA LYS A 499 28.73 -15.06 -19.70
C LYS A 499 27.66 -16.01 -19.20
N MET A 500 26.65 -16.28 -20.01
CA MET A 500 25.59 -17.22 -19.67
C MET A 500 25.70 -18.49 -20.48
N TYR A 501 25.53 -19.63 -19.82
CA TYR A 501 25.44 -20.95 -20.43
C TYR A 501 24.07 -21.57 -20.09
N LEU A 502 23.30 -21.85 -21.13
CA LEU A 502 22.07 -22.63 -21.02
C LEU A 502 22.42 -24.10 -21.20
N ILE A 503 22.29 -24.92 -20.17
CA ILE A 503 22.79 -26.26 -20.14
C ILE A 503 21.84 -27.19 -19.41
N ASN A 504 21.74 -28.43 -19.97
CA ASN A 504 21.02 -29.50 -19.27
C ASN A 504 21.85 -29.98 -18.06
N SER A 505 21.21 -30.34 -16.97
CA SER A 505 21.82 -30.77 -15.70
C SER A 505 22.89 -31.88 -15.90
N LYS A 506 22.65 -32.81 -16.83
CA LYS A 506 23.55 -33.92 -17.11
C LYS A 506 24.94 -33.51 -17.59
N PHE A 507 25.07 -32.38 -18.28
CA PHE A 507 26.32 -31.92 -18.89
C PHE A 507 26.99 -30.80 -18.08
N LYS A 508 26.43 -30.41 -16.98
CA LYS A 508 26.82 -29.22 -16.21
C LYS A 508 28.18 -29.37 -15.55
N LEU A 509 28.45 -30.54 -14.99
CA LEU A 509 29.76 -30.88 -14.38
C LEU A 509 30.92 -30.86 -15.40
N GLN A 510 30.71 -31.43 -16.57
CA GLN A 510 31.74 -31.41 -17.62
C GLN A 510 31.98 -29.99 -18.11
N LYS A 511 30.93 -29.24 -18.29
CA LYS A 511 31.01 -27.86 -18.80
C LYS A 511 31.71 -26.90 -17.85
N ILE A 512 31.54 -27.05 -16.54
CA ILE A 512 32.26 -26.21 -15.60
C ILE A 512 33.75 -26.49 -15.63
N LEU A 513 34.15 -27.74 -15.83
CA LEU A 513 35.56 -28.11 -15.99
C LEU A 513 36.17 -27.43 -17.23
N ASP A 514 35.47 -27.51 -18.40
CA ASP A 514 35.91 -26.84 -19.64
C ASP A 514 36.05 -25.31 -19.45
N VAL A 515 35.16 -24.71 -18.66
CA VAL A 515 35.17 -23.25 -18.39
C VAL A 515 36.35 -22.89 -17.48
N LEU A 516 36.71 -23.77 -16.52
CA LEU A 516 37.77 -23.55 -15.55
C LEU A 516 39.18 -23.84 -16.08
N ASP A 517 39.33 -24.66 -17.15
CA ASP A 517 40.63 -25.23 -17.61
C ASP A 517 41.67 -24.18 -17.98
N ASN A 518 41.29 -22.96 -18.35
CA ASN A 518 42.22 -21.95 -18.85
C ASN A 518 42.58 -20.83 -17.87
N GLU A 519 42.12 -20.86 -16.59
CA GLU A 519 42.23 -19.68 -15.72
C GLU A 519 42.66 -19.99 -14.26
N TYR A 520 43.93 -20.38 -14.09
CA TYR A 520 44.52 -20.67 -12.77
C TYR A 520 44.84 -19.45 -11.90
N LYS A 521 44.84 -18.25 -12.50
CA LYS A 521 45.36 -17.03 -11.86
C LYS A 521 44.30 -16.18 -11.17
N LEU A 522 43.01 -16.57 -11.23
CA LEU A 522 41.92 -15.79 -10.72
C LEU A 522 41.36 -16.38 -9.42
N LYS A 523 41.12 -15.54 -8.44
CA LYS A 523 40.34 -15.89 -7.22
C LYS A 523 38.91 -16.24 -7.60
N THR A 524 38.61 -17.55 -7.64
CA THR A 524 37.33 -18.07 -8.17
C THR A 524 36.44 -18.56 -7.06
N MET A 525 35.16 -18.12 -7.11
CA MET A 525 34.12 -18.58 -6.19
C MET A 525 32.92 -19.12 -6.97
N ILE A 526 32.48 -20.32 -6.63
CA ILE A 526 31.32 -20.99 -7.23
C ILE A 526 30.21 -21.07 -6.19
N ILE A 527 29.03 -20.63 -6.57
CA ILE A 527 27.87 -20.59 -5.66
C ILE A 527 26.78 -21.52 -6.17
N CYS A 528 26.34 -22.44 -5.29
CA CYS A 528 25.28 -23.40 -5.48
C CYS A 528 24.04 -23.01 -4.67
N THR A 529 22.86 -23.50 -5.09
CA THR A 529 21.62 -23.26 -4.35
C THR A 529 21.33 -24.29 -3.26
N THR A 530 21.86 -25.49 -3.42
CA THR A 530 21.67 -26.60 -2.47
C THR A 530 23.00 -27.16 -1.99
N ILE A 531 22.97 -27.80 -0.81
CA ILE A 531 24.14 -28.46 -0.23
C ILE A 531 24.59 -29.64 -1.11
N ASP A 532 23.61 -30.45 -1.56
CA ASP A 532 23.89 -31.63 -2.38
C ASP A 532 24.61 -31.27 -3.69
N GLU A 533 24.18 -30.19 -4.37
CA GLU A 533 24.92 -29.67 -5.54
C GLU A 533 26.33 -29.22 -5.19
N ALA A 534 26.53 -28.58 -4.04
CA ALA A 534 27.83 -28.08 -3.62
C ALA A 534 28.79 -29.25 -3.27
N GLU A 535 28.29 -30.27 -2.59
CA GLU A 535 29.07 -31.46 -2.23
C GLU A 535 29.43 -32.31 -3.46
N GLU A 536 28.48 -32.54 -4.39
CA GLU A 536 28.69 -33.24 -5.66
C GLU A 536 29.75 -32.52 -6.50
N LEU A 537 29.61 -31.20 -6.64
CA LEU A 537 30.57 -30.38 -7.39
C LEU A 537 31.96 -30.40 -6.74
N ASN A 538 32.02 -30.32 -5.42
CA ASN A 538 33.29 -30.40 -4.69
C ASN A 538 33.97 -31.74 -4.88
N ALA A 539 33.27 -32.86 -4.73
CA ALA A 539 33.80 -34.19 -4.95
C ALA A 539 34.30 -34.41 -6.39
N PHE A 540 33.66 -33.78 -7.36
CA PHE A 540 34.09 -33.82 -8.76
C PHE A 540 35.35 -32.98 -9.00
N LEU A 541 35.37 -31.71 -8.53
CA LEU A 541 36.46 -30.77 -8.81
C LEU A 541 37.73 -31.06 -8.00
N LEU A 542 37.64 -31.69 -6.81
CA LEU A 542 38.79 -32.12 -6.01
C LEU A 542 39.76 -33.03 -6.78
N LYS A 543 39.28 -33.74 -7.79
CA LYS A 543 40.11 -34.61 -8.65
C LYS A 543 41.08 -33.83 -9.56
N TYR A 544 40.77 -32.55 -9.79
CA TYR A 544 41.46 -31.70 -10.76
C TYR A 544 42.13 -30.49 -10.13
N ARG A 545 41.53 -29.93 -9.05
CA ARG A 545 41.99 -28.69 -8.40
C ARG A 545 41.72 -28.68 -6.90
N GLN A 546 42.50 -27.88 -6.19
CA GLN A 546 42.21 -27.61 -4.78
C GLN A 546 40.92 -26.83 -4.62
N THR A 547 39.99 -27.38 -3.85
CA THR A 547 38.71 -26.76 -3.57
C THR A 547 38.49 -26.61 -2.06
N LEU A 548 37.76 -25.59 -1.66
CA LEU A 548 37.32 -25.29 -0.30
C LEU A 548 35.78 -25.26 -0.29
N LEU A 549 35.19 -26.11 0.52
CA LEU A 549 33.71 -26.24 0.61
C LEU A 549 33.18 -25.58 1.86
N ALA A 550 32.18 -24.67 1.70
CA ALA A 550 31.50 -24.00 2.79
C ALA A 550 29.98 -24.06 2.56
N HIS A 551 29.24 -24.59 3.53
CA HIS A 551 27.77 -24.62 3.53
C HIS A 551 27.22 -24.62 4.97
N GLU A 552 25.95 -24.41 5.14
CA GLU A 552 25.28 -24.16 6.42
C GLU A 552 25.29 -25.33 7.43
N LYS A 553 25.55 -26.55 6.95
CA LYS A 553 25.77 -27.72 7.84
C LYS A 553 27.17 -27.79 8.45
N LYS A 554 28.12 -26.97 7.97
CA LYS A 554 29.46 -26.91 8.55
C LYS A 554 29.55 -26.06 9.78
N HIS A 555 30.45 -26.40 10.69
CA HIS A 555 30.66 -25.59 11.88
C HIS A 555 31.31 -24.24 11.57
N LEU A 556 31.01 -23.20 12.36
CA LEU A 556 31.57 -21.86 12.16
C LEU A 556 33.10 -21.83 12.11
N PHE A 557 33.80 -22.69 12.87
CA PHE A 557 35.27 -22.77 12.83
C PHE A 557 35.78 -23.32 11.48
N GLU A 558 35.03 -24.21 10.80
CA GLU A 558 35.42 -24.72 9.49
C GLU A 558 35.20 -23.62 8.41
N ILE A 559 34.13 -22.84 8.54
CA ILE A 559 33.87 -21.69 7.67
C ILE A 559 34.96 -20.64 7.85
N GLN A 560 35.37 -20.39 9.10
CA GLN A 560 36.44 -19.47 9.41
C GLN A 560 37.81 -19.98 8.84
N ALA A 561 38.08 -21.28 8.94
CA ALA A 561 39.28 -21.87 8.35
C ALA A 561 39.30 -21.72 6.81
N VAL A 562 38.17 -21.88 6.14
CA VAL A 562 38.06 -21.60 4.70
C VAL A 562 38.43 -20.15 4.38
N LYS A 563 37.98 -19.20 5.18
CA LYS A 563 38.30 -17.78 5.03
C LYS A 563 39.79 -17.51 5.25
N GLU A 564 40.40 -18.07 6.29
CA GLU A 564 41.84 -17.92 6.58
C GLU A 564 42.70 -18.48 5.47
N ILE A 565 42.41 -19.69 4.96
CA ILE A 565 43.12 -20.29 3.81
C ILE A 565 42.99 -19.38 2.55
N TRP A 566 41.81 -18.81 2.32
CA TRP A 566 41.58 -17.89 1.21
C TRP A 566 42.38 -16.59 1.33
N GLU A 567 42.46 -15.99 2.51
CA GLU A 567 43.22 -14.78 2.78
C GLU A 567 44.75 -14.96 2.61
N VAL A 568 45.29 -16.11 3.00
CA VAL A 568 46.71 -16.44 2.92
C VAL A 568 47.11 -16.97 1.54
N SER A 569 46.14 -17.25 0.64
CA SER A 569 46.39 -17.86 -0.66
C SER A 569 47.29 -17.01 -1.58
N VAL A 570 48.24 -17.61 -2.28
CA VAL A 570 49.24 -16.94 -3.12
C VAL A 570 48.83 -16.90 -4.58
N PRO A 571 49.16 -15.84 -5.32
CA PRO A 571 48.88 -15.73 -6.75
C PRO A 571 49.41 -16.93 -7.54
N GLY A 572 48.53 -17.54 -8.37
CA GLY A 572 48.84 -18.74 -9.16
C GLY A 572 48.47 -20.07 -8.53
N HIS A 573 48.13 -20.08 -7.23
CA HIS A 573 47.71 -21.28 -6.47
C HIS A 573 46.43 -21.01 -5.65
N TYR A 574 45.53 -20.21 -6.22
CA TYR A 574 44.26 -19.91 -5.51
C TYR A 574 43.34 -21.14 -5.49
N PRO A 575 42.90 -21.59 -4.30
CA PRO A 575 41.85 -22.59 -4.21
C PRO A 575 40.53 -22.06 -4.76
N ILE A 576 39.68 -22.95 -5.24
CA ILE A 576 38.32 -22.61 -5.65
C ILE A 576 37.42 -22.77 -4.46
N ILE A 577 36.71 -21.69 -4.06
CA ILE A 577 35.65 -21.79 -3.04
C ILE A 577 34.35 -22.24 -3.70
N ILE A 578 33.74 -23.28 -3.14
CA ILE A 578 32.39 -23.72 -3.44
C ILE A 578 31.53 -23.45 -2.22
N SER A 579 30.47 -22.65 -2.39
CA SER A 579 29.60 -22.28 -1.27
C SER A 579 28.13 -22.29 -1.63
N THR A 580 27.27 -22.31 -0.59
CA THR A 580 25.85 -22.08 -0.70
C THR A 580 25.51 -20.62 -0.39
N ASP A 581 24.29 -20.17 -0.77
CA ASP A 581 23.83 -18.81 -0.53
C ASP A 581 23.80 -18.42 0.95
N GLU A 582 23.49 -19.36 1.83
CA GLU A 582 23.26 -19.13 3.26
C GLU A 582 24.55 -18.74 4.01
N VAL A 583 25.68 -19.22 3.57
CA VAL A 583 26.99 -19.04 4.26
C VAL A 583 27.76 -17.81 3.78
N LEU A 584 27.29 -17.15 2.73
CA LEU A 584 27.98 -15.99 2.14
C LEU A 584 28.16 -14.83 3.12
N SER A 585 27.24 -14.65 4.07
CA SER A 585 27.35 -13.64 5.11
C SER A 585 28.46 -13.95 6.12
N ASP A 586 28.65 -15.22 6.44
CA ASP A 586 29.63 -15.68 7.44
C ASP A 586 31.05 -15.72 6.85
N LEU A 587 31.16 -16.10 5.58
CA LEU A 587 32.40 -16.02 4.86
C LEU A 587 32.91 -14.59 4.70
N ASP A 588 32.02 -13.62 4.52
CA ASP A 588 32.32 -12.20 4.31
C ASP A 588 33.50 -11.93 3.34
N ILE A 589 33.60 -12.73 2.31
CA ILE A 589 34.62 -12.61 1.24
C ILE A 589 34.17 -11.59 0.21
N THR A 590 35.08 -10.69 -0.22
CA THR A 590 34.73 -9.57 -1.10
C THR A 590 35.74 -9.31 -2.22
N ASP A 591 36.79 -10.08 -2.30
CA ASP A 591 37.92 -9.92 -3.19
C ASP A 591 38.00 -10.97 -4.34
N VAL A 592 36.84 -11.57 -4.64
CA VAL A 592 36.69 -12.53 -5.74
C VAL A 592 36.91 -11.85 -7.10
N ASP A 593 37.73 -12.47 -7.97
CA ASP A 593 37.93 -12.03 -9.36
C ASP A 593 36.93 -12.66 -10.31
N TRP A 594 36.54 -13.91 -10.09
CA TRP A 594 35.61 -14.65 -10.91
C TRP A 594 34.50 -15.32 -10.11
N LEU A 595 33.30 -14.80 -10.28
CA LEU A 595 32.10 -15.34 -9.66
C LEU A 595 31.37 -16.26 -10.64
N ILE A 596 31.12 -17.49 -10.23
CA ILE A 596 30.36 -18.47 -11.00
C ILE A 596 29.08 -18.83 -10.25
N HIS A 597 27.95 -18.51 -10.88
CA HIS A 597 26.64 -18.97 -10.42
C HIS A 597 26.40 -20.36 -11.02
N TYR A 598 26.68 -21.42 -10.25
CA TYR A 598 26.48 -22.80 -10.70
C TYR A 598 25.01 -23.15 -10.83
N SER A 599 24.18 -22.70 -9.90
CA SER A 599 22.72 -22.73 -9.97
C SER A 599 22.15 -21.40 -9.58
N VAL A 600 20.91 -21.15 -9.98
CA VAL A 600 20.23 -19.87 -9.79
C VAL A 600 19.21 -19.97 -8.68
N SER A 601 19.28 -19.07 -7.71
CA SER A 601 18.34 -19.01 -6.59
C SER A 601 16.93 -18.64 -7.05
N LEU A 602 15.91 -19.25 -6.45
CA LEU A 602 14.50 -18.89 -6.63
C LEU A 602 14.23 -17.42 -6.27
N HIS A 603 14.95 -16.88 -5.28
CA HIS A 603 14.84 -15.49 -4.84
C HIS A 603 15.88 -14.60 -5.52
N VAL A 604 15.77 -14.45 -6.85
CA VAL A 604 16.74 -13.71 -7.67
C VAL A 604 16.96 -12.27 -7.18
N GLN A 605 15.95 -11.60 -6.67
CA GLN A 605 16.09 -10.20 -6.24
C GLN A 605 16.89 -10.04 -4.94
N THR A 606 16.87 -11.00 -4.05
CA THR A 606 17.55 -10.92 -2.75
C THR A 606 18.83 -11.75 -2.72
N LYS A 607 18.73 -13.08 -2.78
CA LYS A 607 19.88 -13.99 -2.68
C LYS A 607 20.84 -13.85 -3.87
N PHE A 608 20.31 -13.84 -5.08
CA PHE A 608 21.15 -13.66 -6.27
C PHE A 608 21.89 -12.33 -6.28
N ASN A 609 21.21 -11.22 -5.90
CA ASN A 609 21.86 -9.92 -5.75
C ASN A 609 22.98 -9.96 -4.70
N TYR A 610 22.76 -10.68 -3.58
CA TYR A 610 23.74 -10.78 -2.51
C TYR A 610 25.05 -11.50 -2.94
N ARG A 611 25.00 -12.46 -3.86
CA ARG A 611 26.17 -13.15 -4.40
C ARG A 611 27.20 -12.18 -4.97
N PHE A 612 26.77 -11.08 -5.57
CA PHE A 612 27.68 -10.07 -6.11
C PHE A 612 28.43 -9.26 -5.04
N SER A 613 28.08 -9.39 -3.76
CA SER A 613 28.86 -8.80 -2.66
C SER A 613 30.29 -9.32 -2.62
N THR A 614 30.50 -10.53 -3.10
CA THR A 614 31.83 -11.18 -3.17
C THR A 614 32.81 -10.45 -4.09
N LEU A 615 32.32 -9.66 -5.04
CA LEU A 615 33.13 -8.88 -5.99
C LEU A 615 33.46 -7.46 -5.50
N MET A 616 32.92 -7.01 -4.37
CA MET A 616 32.87 -5.59 -4.01
C MET A 616 34.23 -4.89 -3.92
N ASN A 617 35.26 -5.54 -3.37
CA ASN A 617 36.60 -4.95 -3.29
C ASN A 617 37.20 -4.70 -4.68
N ASN A 618 36.93 -5.60 -5.63
CA ASN A 618 37.39 -5.47 -7.00
C ASN A 618 36.56 -4.44 -7.79
N LEU A 619 35.28 -4.33 -7.52
CA LEU A 619 34.42 -3.32 -8.12
C LEU A 619 34.77 -1.88 -7.66
N GLN A 620 35.33 -1.72 -6.47
CA GLN A 620 35.81 -0.41 -5.97
C GLN A 620 37.06 0.10 -6.67
N LYS A 621 37.85 -0.80 -7.32
CA LYS A 621 39.04 -0.41 -8.07
C LYS A 621 38.66 0.39 -9.32
N ARG A 622 39.56 1.29 -9.77
CA ARG A 622 39.34 2.10 -11.00
C ARG A 622 39.16 1.22 -12.24
N THR A 623 40.05 0.22 -12.41
CA THR A 623 39.99 -0.78 -13.49
C THR A 623 39.50 -2.11 -12.91
N THR A 624 38.31 -2.55 -13.29
CA THR A 624 37.75 -3.82 -12.85
C THR A 624 38.12 -4.94 -13.84
N LYS A 625 38.65 -6.04 -13.31
CA LYS A 625 38.95 -7.26 -14.07
C LYS A 625 38.03 -8.43 -13.66
N CYS A 626 36.88 -8.13 -13.04
CA CYS A 626 35.98 -9.17 -12.59
C CYS A 626 35.33 -9.91 -13.76
N LYS A 627 35.16 -11.22 -13.59
CA LYS A 627 34.37 -12.09 -14.47
C LYS A 627 33.15 -12.63 -13.75
N VAL A 628 32.08 -12.78 -14.48
CA VAL A 628 30.84 -13.40 -13.98
C VAL A 628 30.36 -14.44 -14.97
N THR A 629 30.12 -15.64 -14.50
CA THR A 629 29.58 -16.75 -15.30
C THR A 629 28.29 -17.26 -14.66
N ILE A 630 27.26 -17.50 -15.46
CA ILE A 630 25.96 -17.94 -14.99
C ILE A 630 25.57 -19.20 -15.75
N PHE A 631 25.37 -20.31 -15.02
CA PHE A 631 24.79 -21.52 -15.55
C PHE A 631 23.30 -21.53 -15.27
N VAL A 632 22.51 -21.70 -16.31
CA VAL A 632 21.05 -21.80 -16.23
C VAL A 632 20.63 -23.15 -16.77
N ASN A 633 19.79 -23.84 -16.00
CA ASN A 633 19.21 -25.10 -16.46
C ASN A 633 18.03 -24.77 -17.41
N GLU A 634 17.87 -25.55 -18.45
CA GLU A 634 16.76 -25.41 -19.40
C GLU A 634 15.39 -25.54 -18.76
N ASN A 635 15.29 -26.22 -17.61
CA ASN A 635 14.05 -26.42 -16.85
C ASN A 635 13.73 -25.28 -15.87
N ASP A 636 14.66 -24.35 -15.61
CA ASP A 636 14.51 -23.25 -14.64
C ASP A 636 13.82 -22.02 -15.27
N ASN A 637 12.59 -22.19 -15.72
CA ASN A 637 11.89 -21.24 -16.57
C ASN A 637 11.73 -19.84 -15.98
N ILE A 638 11.38 -19.72 -14.70
CA ILE A 638 11.14 -18.41 -14.04
C ILE A 638 12.45 -17.67 -13.83
N GLN A 639 13.47 -18.38 -13.34
CA GLN A 639 14.80 -17.82 -13.10
C GLN A 639 15.45 -17.37 -14.41
N PHE A 640 15.24 -18.13 -15.50
CA PHE A 640 15.74 -17.80 -16.82
C PHE A 640 15.27 -16.41 -17.28
N LEU A 641 13.96 -16.12 -17.21
CA LEU A 641 13.43 -14.82 -17.62
C LEU A 641 13.98 -13.66 -16.77
N SER A 642 14.14 -13.86 -15.46
CA SER A 642 14.70 -12.85 -14.56
C SER A 642 16.16 -12.54 -14.90
N ILE A 643 16.97 -13.57 -15.20
CA ILE A 643 18.37 -13.40 -15.59
C ILE A 643 18.49 -12.73 -16.95
N ILE A 644 17.65 -13.11 -17.92
CA ILE A 644 17.63 -12.48 -19.24
C ILE A 644 17.32 -10.99 -19.14
N ASN A 645 16.35 -10.59 -18.32
CA ASN A 645 16.04 -9.18 -18.10
C ASN A 645 17.23 -8.43 -17.49
N MET A 646 17.94 -9.05 -16.56
CA MET A 646 19.20 -8.51 -16.02
C MET A 646 20.27 -8.35 -17.12
N MET A 647 20.48 -9.37 -17.93
CA MET A 647 21.46 -9.34 -19.03
C MET A 647 21.15 -8.28 -20.07
N LYS A 648 19.87 -8.10 -20.43
CA LYS A 648 19.44 -6.99 -21.31
C LYS A 648 19.80 -5.62 -20.72
N ARG A 649 19.61 -5.44 -19.43
CA ARG A 649 20.00 -4.20 -18.72
C ARG A 649 21.52 -3.99 -18.72
N MET A 650 22.31 -5.05 -18.71
CA MET A 650 23.77 -5.00 -18.83
C MET A 650 24.26 -4.75 -20.26
N GLY A 651 23.36 -4.65 -21.24
CA GLY A 651 23.70 -4.45 -22.65
C GLY A 651 24.28 -5.69 -23.33
N VAL A 652 24.05 -6.87 -22.77
CA VAL A 652 24.51 -8.13 -23.37
C VAL A 652 23.64 -8.47 -24.57
N VAL A 653 24.29 -8.73 -25.74
CA VAL A 653 23.61 -9.19 -26.92
C VAL A 653 23.23 -10.66 -26.74
N LEU A 654 21.94 -10.95 -26.81
CA LEU A 654 21.41 -12.30 -26.66
C LEU A 654 21.42 -13.02 -28.03
N SER A 655 21.79 -14.31 -28.04
CA SER A 655 21.74 -15.14 -29.24
C SER A 655 20.29 -15.41 -29.66
N GLU A 656 20.05 -15.68 -30.94
CA GLU A 656 18.71 -16.01 -31.48
C GLU A 656 18.08 -17.21 -30.75
N HIS A 657 18.88 -18.22 -30.42
CA HIS A 657 18.43 -19.38 -29.66
C HIS A 657 17.88 -18.99 -28.29
N VAL A 658 18.52 -18.06 -27.60
CA VAL A 658 18.04 -17.53 -26.31
C VAL A 658 16.75 -16.75 -26.49
N LEU A 659 16.63 -15.92 -27.53
CA LEU A 659 15.44 -15.15 -27.84
C LEU A 659 14.23 -16.06 -28.12
N PHE A 660 14.42 -17.11 -28.92
CA PHE A 660 13.39 -18.13 -29.18
C PHE A 660 12.91 -18.83 -27.90
N ASN A 661 13.85 -19.20 -27.02
CA ASN A 661 13.52 -19.81 -25.75
C ASN A 661 12.75 -18.86 -24.81
N ILE A 662 13.02 -17.55 -24.84
CA ILE A 662 12.27 -16.55 -24.07
C ILE A 662 10.78 -16.59 -24.41
N GLU A 663 10.45 -16.59 -25.70
CA GLU A 663 9.08 -16.61 -26.15
C GLU A 663 8.36 -17.90 -25.76
N ARG A 664 8.99 -19.05 -26.03
CA ARG A 664 8.50 -20.38 -25.64
C ARG A 664 8.21 -20.49 -24.15
N ILE A 665 9.18 -20.06 -23.31
CA ILE A 665 9.07 -20.11 -21.86
C ILE A 665 7.99 -19.16 -21.36
N SER A 666 7.90 -17.95 -21.92
CA SER A 666 6.87 -16.99 -21.54
C SER A 666 5.45 -17.53 -21.80
N VAL A 667 5.24 -18.16 -22.94
CA VAL A 667 3.95 -18.79 -23.27
C VAL A 667 3.65 -19.98 -22.36
N SER A 668 4.65 -20.81 -22.07
CA SER A 668 4.51 -21.95 -21.16
C SER A 668 4.15 -21.52 -19.73
N LEU A 669 4.81 -20.48 -19.22
CA LEU A 669 4.52 -19.93 -17.90
C LEU A 669 3.11 -19.34 -17.79
N ASP A 670 2.64 -18.63 -18.84
CA ASP A 670 1.26 -18.12 -18.84
C ASP A 670 0.22 -19.28 -18.86
N LYS A 671 0.51 -20.40 -19.53
CA LYS A 671 -0.34 -21.60 -19.48
C LYS A 671 -0.33 -22.30 -18.12
N CYS A 672 0.81 -22.30 -17.42
CA CYS A 672 0.89 -22.84 -16.05
C CYS A 672 0.07 -22.04 -15.04
N LYS A 673 -0.32 -20.81 -15.35
CA LYS A 673 -1.17 -19.93 -14.52
C LYS A 673 -2.67 -20.15 -14.79
N ARG A 674 -3.06 -21.34 -15.23
CA ARG A 674 -4.45 -21.65 -15.62
C ARG A 674 -5.48 -21.29 -14.55
N GLU A 675 -5.18 -21.60 -13.28
CA GLU A 675 -6.06 -21.36 -12.14
C GLU A 675 -6.11 -19.88 -11.70
N TYR A 676 -5.15 -19.08 -12.14
CA TYR A 676 -5.12 -17.66 -11.81
C TYR A 676 -6.05 -16.86 -12.73
N PRO A 677 -6.75 -15.83 -12.21
CA PRO A 677 -7.58 -14.96 -13.04
C PRO A 677 -6.74 -14.17 -14.07
N ILE A 678 -7.41 -13.64 -15.07
CA ILE A 678 -6.79 -12.72 -16.03
C ILE A 678 -6.32 -11.47 -15.28
N CYS A 679 -5.10 -11.02 -15.57
CA CYS A 679 -4.47 -9.85 -14.94
C CYS A 679 -5.34 -8.59 -15.10
N ASP A 680 -5.60 -7.87 -14.01
CA ASP A 680 -6.42 -6.65 -14.03
C ASP A 680 -5.82 -5.55 -14.92
N LYS A 681 -4.49 -5.48 -15.06
CA LYS A 681 -3.83 -4.57 -16.00
C LYS A 681 -4.12 -4.92 -17.46
N VAL A 682 -4.16 -6.22 -17.78
CA VAL A 682 -4.58 -6.67 -19.12
C VAL A 682 -6.04 -6.33 -19.35
N LYS A 683 -6.91 -6.57 -18.36
CA LYS A 683 -8.35 -6.26 -18.47
C LYS A 683 -8.62 -4.76 -18.63
N SER A 684 -7.87 -3.89 -17.93
CA SER A 684 -8.10 -2.44 -17.88
C SER A 684 -7.32 -1.63 -18.90
N LEU A 685 -6.15 -2.09 -19.35
CA LEU A 685 -5.26 -1.34 -20.25
C LEU A 685 -4.98 -2.07 -21.57
N GLY A 686 -5.29 -3.37 -21.66
CA GLY A 686 -4.95 -4.22 -22.79
C GLY A 686 -3.56 -4.87 -22.70
N PHE A 687 -2.74 -4.51 -21.73
CA PHE A 687 -1.40 -5.06 -21.52
C PHE A 687 -0.98 -5.00 -20.04
N CYS A 688 0.04 -5.75 -19.68
CA CYS A 688 0.64 -5.70 -18.33
C CYS A 688 2.08 -5.22 -18.41
N PRO A 689 2.46 -4.09 -17.78
CA PRO A 689 3.83 -3.57 -17.80
C PRO A 689 4.81 -4.51 -17.10
N ASN A 690 4.35 -5.31 -16.15
CA ASN A 690 5.16 -6.23 -15.36
C ASN A 690 4.89 -7.70 -15.70
N LYS A 691 4.63 -8.01 -16.98
CA LYS A 691 4.24 -9.35 -17.43
C LYS A 691 5.15 -10.47 -16.92
N SER A 692 6.46 -10.25 -16.90
CA SER A 692 7.46 -11.26 -16.50
C SER A 692 7.43 -11.62 -15.00
N SER A 693 6.94 -10.72 -14.15
CA SER A 693 6.86 -10.91 -12.68
C SER A 693 5.43 -10.96 -12.16
N CYS A 694 4.44 -10.80 -13.03
CA CYS A 694 3.04 -10.82 -12.64
C CYS A 694 2.60 -12.24 -12.28
N VAL A 695 1.89 -12.38 -11.17
CA VAL A 695 1.34 -13.67 -10.71
C VAL A 695 0.18 -14.10 -11.60
N PHE A 696 -0.60 -13.15 -12.09
CA PHE A 696 -1.83 -13.40 -12.84
C PHE A 696 -1.58 -13.80 -14.30
N ARG A 697 -2.60 -14.37 -14.93
CA ARG A 697 -2.57 -14.87 -16.31
C ARG A 697 -2.68 -13.73 -17.34
N HIS A 698 -1.93 -13.83 -18.45
CA HIS A 698 -1.93 -12.86 -19.56
C HIS A 698 -2.38 -13.48 -20.91
N CYS A 699 -2.94 -14.67 -20.87
CA CYS A 699 -3.53 -15.34 -22.03
C CYS A 699 -4.99 -15.65 -21.74
N ILE A 700 -5.77 -15.80 -22.81
CA ILE A 700 -7.17 -16.24 -22.75
C ILE A 700 -7.22 -17.73 -23.00
N LEU A 701 -8.00 -18.46 -22.22
CA LEU A 701 -8.20 -19.90 -22.32
C LEU A 701 -9.68 -20.19 -22.64
N PRO A 702 -10.01 -20.67 -23.84
CA PRO A 702 -11.40 -20.81 -24.28
C PRO A 702 -12.27 -21.71 -23.41
N ASP A 703 -11.67 -22.68 -22.73
CA ASP A 703 -12.35 -23.61 -21.84
C ASP A 703 -12.76 -23.01 -20.48
N ILE A 704 -12.07 -21.94 -20.05
CA ILE A 704 -12.35 -21.24 -18.79
C ILE A 704 -13.05 -19.89 -19.03
N ASP A 705 -12.63 -19.17 -20.07
CA ASP A 705 -13.01 -17.78 -20.31
C ASP A 705 -14.25 -17.63 -21.22
N LYS A 706 -14.97 -18.72 -21.50
CA LYS A 706 -16.28 -18.62 -22.19
C LYS A 706 -17.25 -17.75 -21.41
N PRO A 707 -18.07 -16.93 -22.08
CA PRO A 707 -19.13 -16.18 -21.42
C PRO A 707 -20.03 -17.07 -20.56
N MET A 708 -20.37 -16.61 -19.37
CA MET A 708 -21.26 -17.33 -18.46
C MET A 708 -22.74 -17.05 -18.72
N THR A 709 -23.06 -16.00 -19.48
CA THR A 709 -24.42 -15.59 -19.82
C THR A 709 -24.54 -15.38 -21.34
N GLU A 710 -25.78 -15.26 -21.84
CA GLU A 710 -26.08 -15.05 -23.26
C GLU A 710 -25.93 -13.57 -23.71
N ILE A 711 -25.25 -12.76 -22.93
CA ILE A 711 -24.98 -11.36 -23.26
C ILE A 711 -23.91 -11.32 -24.34
N GLU A 712 -24.20 -10.66 -25.44
CA GLU A 712 -23.35 -10.57 -26.63
C GLU A 712 -22.81 -9.14 -26.85
N THR A 713 -21.84 -9.01 -27.74
CA THR A 713 -21.30 -7.70 -28.14
C THR A 713 -22.39 -6.84 -28.81
N GLY A 714 -22.50 -5.60 -28.38
CA GLY A 714 -23.55 -4.65 -28.85
C GLY A 714 -24.78 -4.62 -27.95
N ASP A 715 -24.98 -5.58 -27.06
CA ASP A 715 -26.11 -5.59 -26.13
C ASP A 715 -26.03 -4.42 -25.15
N LYS A 716 -27.18 -3.88 -24.77
CA LYS A 716 -27.29 -2.85 -23.73
C LYS A 716 -27.68 -3.48 -22.41
N VAL A 717 -26.82 -3.37 -21.43
CA VAL A 717 -26.98 -4.00 -20.11
C VAL A 717 -27.21 -2.96 -19.02
N LYS A 718 -28.22 -3.19 -18.18
CA LYS A 718 -28.49 -2.37 -16.98
C LYS A 718 -27.88 -3.03 -15.74
N PHE A 719 -27.19 -2.23 -14.96
CA PHE A 719 -26.38 -2.66 -13.80
C PHE A 719 -26.81 -2.00 -12.51
N ILE A 720 -26.61 -2.72 -11.42
CA ILE A 720 -26.44 -2.16 -10.06
C ILE A 720 -24.98 -2.34 -9.67
N ILE A 721 -24.25 -1.26 -9.48
CA ILE A 721 -22.86 -1.34 -9.00
C ILE A 721 -22.87 -1.84 -7.56
N THR A 722 -22.12 -2.88 -7.30
CA THR A 722 -21.95 -3.48 -5.97
C THR A 722 -20.60 -3.11 -5.37
N TYR A 723 -19.59 -2.87 -6.20
CA TYR A 723 -18.26 -2.47 -5.76
C TYR A 723 -17.50 -1.65 -6.82
N ILE A 724 -16.81 -0.59 -6.38
CA ILE A 724 -15.95 0.26 -7.20
C ILE A 724 -14.48 -0.08 -6.87
N HIS A 725 -13.76 -0.73 -7.79
CA HIS A 725 -12.34 -1.04 -7.59
C HIS A 725 -11.45 0.16 -7.88
N ASN A 726 -11.74 0.85 -8.96
CA ASN A 726 -11.08 2.09 -9.37
C ASN A 726 -11.93 2.81 -10.44
N ALA A 727 -11.41 3.88 -11.03
CA ALA A 727 -12.14 4.73 -11.98
C ALA A 727 -12.60 4.01 -13.27
N SER A 728 -12.06 2.83 -13.60
CA SER A 728 -12.43 2.05 -14.79
C SER A 728 -12.84 0.60 -14.53
N HIS A 729 -12.80 0.15 -13.25
CA HIS A 729 -13.10 -1.22 -12.87
C HIS A 729 -14.14 -1.27 -11.76
N PHE A 730 -15.24 -1.96 -12.01
CA PHE A 730 -16.40 -2.07 -11.13
C PHE A 730 -16.85 -3.52 -11.02
N SER A 731 -17.46 -3.87 -9.89
CA SER A 731 -18.28 -5.07 -9.77
C SER A 731 -19.74 -4.67 -9.75
N ALA A 732 -20.56 -5.38 -10.50
CA ALA A 732 -21.96 -5.05 -10.64
C ALA A 732 -22.84 -6.27 -10.73
N ARG A 733 -24.12 -6.08 -10.45
CA ARG A 733 -25.17 -7.07 -10.71
C ARG A 733 -25.95 -6.66 -11.94
N VAL A 734 -26.14 -7.58 -12.86
CA VAL A 734 -26.99 -7.35 -14.02
C VAL A 734 -28.45 -7.42 -13.58
N ILE A 735 -29.26 -6.42 -13.99
CA ILE A 735 -30.69 -6.38 -13.72
C ILE A 735 -31.45 -6.88 -14.94
N GLU A 736 -31.11 -6.33 -16.11
CA GLU A 736 -31.70 -6.63 -17.40
C GLU A 736 -30.72 -6.35 -18.51
N TYR A 737 -30.94 -6.96 -19.68
CA TYR A 737 -30.24 -6.56 -20.89
C TYR A 737 -31.18 -6.59 -22.10
N VAL A 738 -30.84 -5.80 -23.10
CA VAL A 738 -31.57 -5.70 -24.36
C VAL A 738 -30.65 -6.20 -25.46
N LYS A 739 -31.06 -7.27 -26.15
CA LYS A 739 -30.30 -7.83 -27.27
C LYS A 739 -30.21 -6.85 -28.43
N ALA A 740 -29.04 -6.60 -28.96
CA ALA A 740 -28.83 -5.72 -30.11
C ALA A 740 -29.47 -6.29 -31.37
N SER A 741 -29.49 -7.62 -31.53
CA SER A 741 -30.03 -8.32 -32.74
C SER A 741 -31.55 -8.31 -32.83
N THR A 742 -32.25 -8.52 -31.71
CA THR A 742 -33.70 -8.73 -31.67
C THR A 742 -34.45 -7.63 -30.93
N SER A 743 -33.77 -6.72 -30.24
CA SER A 743 -34.36 -5.75 -29.34
C SER A 743 -35.19 -6.38 -28.21
N GLU A 744 -35.00 -7.67 -27.98
CA GLU A 744 -35.64 -8.40 -26.89
C GLU A 744 -35.06 -8.00 -25.56
N ARG A 745 -35.92 -7.78 -24.56
CA ARG A 745 -35.55 -7.43 -23.20
C ARG A 745 -35.62 -8.65 -22.30
N ILE A 746 -34.51 -8.98 -21.68
CA ILE A 746 -34.36 -10.10 -20.75
C ILE A 746 -34.04 -9.58 -19.34
N GLU A 747 -34.87 -9.95 -18.37
CA GLU A 747 -34.71 -9.51 -16.97
C GLU A 747 -34.17 -10.64 -16.10
N PHE A 748 -33.26 -10.31 -15.20
CA PHE A 748 -32.72 -11.24 -14.19
C PHE A 748 -33.52 -11.16 -12.89
N SER A 749 -33.79 -12.32 -12.26
CA SER A 749 -34.56 -12.41 -11.05
C SER A 749 -33.82 -11.79 -9.84
N LYS A 750 -34.43 -10.81 -9.21
CA LYS A 750 -33.89 -10.19 -7.96
C LYS A 750 -33.88 -11.18 -6.78
N ASN A 751 -34.75 -12.18 -6.81
CA ASN A 751 -34.92 -13.11 -5.68
C ASN A 751 -33.78 -14.14 -5.59
N GLU A 752 -33.10 -14.44 -6.69
CA GLU A 752 -32.02 -15.46 -6.70
C GLU A 752 -30.89 -15.13 -5.74
N TYR A 753 -30.47 -13.87 -5.71
CA TYR A 753 -29.42 -13.44 -4.79
C TYR A 753 -29.83 -13.57 -3.33
N ILE A 754 -31.07 -13.16 -2.99
CA ILE A 754 -31.60 -13.25 -1.63
C ILE A 754 -31.68 -14.73 -1.21
N MET A 755 -32.16 -15.59 -2.10
CA MET A 755 -32.25 -17.03 -1.85
C MET A 755 -30.89 -17.67 -1.66
N LEU A 756 -29.88 -17.30 -2.45
CA LEU A 756 -28.52 -17.80 -2.27
C LEU A 756 -27.91 -17.34 -0.96
N THR A 757 -28.02 -16.04 -0.66
CA THR A 757 -27.52 -15.51 0.62
C THR A 757 -28.15 -16.22 1.79
N SER A 758 -29.47 -16.43 1.77
CA SER A 758 -30.18 -17.19 2.80
C SER A 758 -29.68 -18.66 2.90
N LYS A 759 -29.44 -19.33 1.76
CA LYS A 759 -28.90 -20.70 1.75
C LYS A 759 -27.52 -20.77 2.40
N ILE A 760 -26.63 -19.82 2.13
CA ILE A 760 -25.29 -19.76 2.72
C ILE A 760 -25.37 -19.49 4.22
N GLN A 761 -26.20 -18.53 4.64
CA GLN A 761 -26.39 -18.22 6.06
C GLN A 761 -26.98 -19.42 6.81
N ASN A 762 -27.99 -20.07 6.25
CA ASN A 762 -28.60 -21.26 6.85
C ASN A 762 -27.62 -22.44 6.94
N PHE A 763 -26.78 -22.65 5.92
CA PHE A 763 -25.75 -23.69 5.93
C PHE A 763 -24.78 -23.51 7.09
N TYR A 764 -24.20 -22.30 7.24
CA TYR A 764 -23.25 -21.98 8.31
C TYR A 764 -23.92 -21.63 9.65
N GLY A 765 -25.23 -21.46 9.68
CA GLY A 765 -26.00 -21.35 10.93
C GLY A 765 -25.82 -22.58 11.81
N ASN A 766 -25.61 -23.76 11.19
CA ASN A 766 -25.16 -24.95 11.91
C ASN A 766 -23.64 -24.90 12.12
N ILE A 767 -23.19 -24.87 13.38
CA ILE A 767 -21.79 -24.79 13.78
C ILE A 767 -20.98 -25.98 13.24
N ASP A 768 -21.56 -27.14 13.11
CA ASP A 768 -20.90 -28.34 12.59
C ASP A 768 -20.46 -28.21 11.13
N ASN A 769 -21.06 -27.30 10.37
CA ASN A 769 -20.72 -27.01 8.99
C ASN A 769 -19.55 -26.01 8.86
N ARG A 770 -19.14 -25.33 9.95
CA ARG A 770 -18.03 -24.37 9.96
C ARG A 770 -16.66 -25.07 10.01
N LYS A 771 -16.47 -26.07 9.15
CA LYS A 771 -15.21 -26.82 9.05
C LYS A 771 -14.17 -26.01 8.28
N ARG A 772 -12.93 -26.00 8.77
CA ARG A 772 -11.81 -25.40 8.04
C ARG A 772 -11.45 -26.25 6.83
N SER A 773 -11.06 -25.61 5.75
CA SER A 773 -10.55 -26.33 4.58
C SER A 773 -9.15 -26.89 4.88
N ALA A 774 -8.94 -28.17 4.60
CA ALA A 774 -7.65 -28.82 4.81
C ALA A 774 -6.59 -28.39 3.77
N ILE A 775 -7.04 -28.16 2.54
CA ILE A 775 -6.20 -27.73 1.42
C ILE A 775 -6.87 -26.53 0.76
N VAL A 776 -6.08 -25.49 0.50
CA VAL A 776 -6.56 -24.27 -0.16
C VAL A 776 -5.79 -24.07 -1.45
N ASN A 777 -6.51 -23.98 -2.57
CA ASN A 777 -5.95 -23.77 -3.89
C ASN A 777 -6.39 -22.40 -4.46
N VAL A 778 -5.57 -21.83 -5.30
CA VAL A 778 -5.92 -20.63 -6.07
C VAL A 778 -7.04 -20.98 -7.05
N GLY A 779 -8.02 -20.10 -7.17
CA GLY A 779 -9.18 -20.27 -8.04
C GLY A 779 -10.38 -20.95 -7.38
N ASP A 780 -10.17 -21.72 -6.32
CA ASP A 780 -11.24 -22.42 -5.59
C ASP A 780 -12.10 -21.48 -4.75
N ILE A 781 -13.34 -21.89 -4.48
CA ILE A 781 -14.35 -21.13 -3.74
C ILE A 781 -14.52 -21.71 -2.35
N TYR A 782 -14.45 -20.84 -1.35
CA TYR A 782 -14.58 -21.16 0.07
C TYR A 782 -15.62 -20.28 0.74
N GLY A 783 -16.07 -20.68 1.93
CA GLY A 783 -16.80 -19.80 2.83
C GLY A 783 -15.85 -18.92 3.63
N LEU A 784 -16.28 -17.72 3.96
CA LEU A 784 -15.57 -16.79 4.85
C LEU A 784 -16.56 -16.11 5.77
N GLU A 785 -16.28 -16.12 7.06
CA GLU A 785 -16.99 -15.29 8.03
C GLU A 785 -16.40 -13.88 8.00
N ASP A 786 -17.13 -12.95 7.40
CA ASP A 786 -16.71 -11.53 7.25
C ASP A 786 -16.98 -10.71 8.52
N SER A 787 -18.12 -10.95 9.14
CA SER A 787 -18.50 -10.40 10.46
C SER A 787 -19.24 -11.46 11.25
N ILE A 788 -19.50 -11.21 12.52
CA ILE A 788 -20.17 -12.17 13.41
C ILE A 788 -21.45 -12.68 12.73
N GLU A 789 -21.49 -13.99 12.46
CA GLU A 789 -22.60 -14.69 11.82
C GLU A 789 -22.96 -14.24 10.39
N SER A 790 -22.06 -13.54 9.71
CA SER A 790 -22.23 -13.17 8.29
C SER A 790 -21.24 -13.93 7.42
N PHE A 791 -21.75 -14.85 6.61
CA PHE A 791 -20.95 -15.72 5.77
C PHE A 791 -21.05 -15.32 4.29
N LYS A 792 -19.92 -15.38 3.59
CA LYS A 792 -19.79 -15.04 2.16
C LYS A 792 -19.03 -16.13 1.42
N ARG A 793 -19.35 -16.28 0.13
CA ARG A 793 -18.52 -17.09 -0.78
C ARG A 793 -17.35 -16.24 -1.27
N VAL A 794 -16.15 -16.78 -1.14
CA VAL A 794 -14.93 -16.10 -1.59
C VAL A 794 -14.12 -17.02 -2.48
N GLN A 795 -13.55 -16.45 -3.55
CA GLN A 795 -12.61 -17.13 -4.43
C GLN A 795 -11.19 -16.71 -4.04
N VAL A 796 -10.28 -17.66 -3.95
CA VAL A 796 -8.87 -17.40 -3.67
C VAL A 796 -8.20 -16.86 -4.94
N LEU A 797 -7.64 -15.64 -4.87
CA LEU A 797 -6.93 -14.99 -5.97
C LEU A 797 -5.45 -15.35 -5.98
N GLN A 798 -4.81 -15.35 -4.82
CA GLN A 798 -3.42 -15.73 -4.65
C GLN A 798 -3.13 -16.17 -3.21
N ILE A 799 -2.13 -17.03 -3.06
CA ILE A 799 -1.58 -17.45 -1.77
C ILE A 799 -0.25 -16.72 -1.60
N LYS A 800 -0.08 -16.05 -0.45
CA LYS A 800 1.15 -15.35 -0.10
C LYS A 800 1.95 -16.20 0.86
N ASP A 801 3.16 -16.58 0.47
CA ASP A 801 4.09 -17.27 1.36
C ASP A 801 4.42 -16.37 2.57
N GLY A 802 4.04 -16.78 3.75
CA GLY A 802 4.47 -16.16 4.98
C GLY A 802 6.01 -16.26 5.09
N LYS A 803 6.68 -15.19 5.54
CA LYS A 803 8.08 -15.28 5.91
C LYS A 803 8.23 -16.40 6.94
N ARG A 804 9.00 -17.43 6.62
CA ARG A 804 9.35 -18.54 7.53
C ARG A 804 10.14 -18.00 8.71
N ASN A 805 9.45 -17.52 9.72
CA ASN A 805 9.99 -17.48 11.07
C ASN A 805 9.60 -18.80 11.74
N HIS A 806 10.51 -19.41 12.44
CA HIS A 806 10.54 -20.80 12.90
C HIS A 806 9.37 -21.32 13.76
N PHE A 807 8.29 -20.57 13.96
CA PHE A 807 7.09 -21.02 14.65
C PHE A 807 5.86 -20.49 13.89
N GLU A 808 5.10 -21.42 13.28
CA GLU A 808 3.86 -21.26 12.53
C GLU A 808 4.00 -20.50 11.18
N SER A 809 4.04 -21.26 10.10
CA SER A 809 3.83 -20.76 8.74
C SER A 809 2.36 -20.31 8.60
N MET A 810 2.04 -19.07 8.98
CA MET A 810 0.75 -18.48 8.68
C MET A 810 0.74 -18.03 7.23
N GLU A 811 0.26 -18.86 6.33
CA GLU A 811 -0.02 -18.49 4.95
C GLU A 811 -1.22 -17.54 4.92
N ASN A 812 -1.06 -16.42 4.25
CA ASN A 812 -2.12 -15.47 4.01
C ASN A 812 -2.58 -15.57 2.56
N VAL A 813 -3.87 -15.32 2.33
CA VAL A 813 -4.47 -15.34 1.00
C VAL A 813 -5.16 -14.02 0.70
N ASP A 814 -5.17 -13.64 -0.57
CA ASP A 814 -6.06 -12.61 -1.07
C ASP A 814 -7.27 -13.29 -1.70
N VAL A 815 -8.45 -12.83 -1.34
CA VAL A 815 -9.71 -13.42 -1.78
C VAL A 815 -10.66 -12.37 -2.35
N ARG A 816 -11.51 -12.78 -3.29
CA ARG A 816 -12.60 -12.00 -3.82
C ARG A 816 -13.94 -12.57 -3.38
N CYS A 817 -14.84 -11.74 -2.86
CA CYS A 817 -16.22 -12.13 -2.62
C CYS A 817 -16.96 -12.23 -3.96
N ILE A 818 -17.36 -13.43 -4.36
CA ILE A 818 -17.94 -13.67 -5.71
C ILE A 818 -19.37 -13.17 -5.88
N ASP A 819 -20.04 -12.82 -4.79
CA ASP A 819 -21.43 -12.35 -4.82
C ASP A 819 -21.58 -10.84 -4.58
N THR A 820 -20.48 -10.18 -4.17
CA THR A 820 -20.44 -8.72 -3.94
C THR A 820 -19.28 -8.02 -4.66
N GLY A 821 -18.21 -8.72 -4.98
CA GLY A 821 -17.07 -8.24 -5.74
C GLY A 821 -15.93 -7.65 -4.94
N ASN A 822 -16.11 -7.40 -3.64
CA ASN A 822 -15.05 -6.84 -2.83
C ASN A 822 -13.85 -7.80 -2.67
N ILE A 823 -12.66 -7.23 -2.72
CA ILE A 823 -11.41 -7.96 -2.54
C ILE A 823 -10.94 -7.76 -1.09
N LEU A 824 -10.63 -8.86 -0.42
CA LEU A 824 -10.08 -8.87 0.94
C LEU A 824 -8.65 -9.38 0.87
N ASN A 825 -7.71 -8.55 1.33
CA ASN A 825 -6.28 -8.86 1.28
C ASN A 825 -5.78 -9.40 2.63
N ASN A 826 -4.75 -10.25 2.57
CA ASN A 826 -4.05 -10.78 3.76
C ASN A 826 -4.98 -11.51 4.75
N ILE A 827 -5.94 -12.24 4.24
CA ILE A 827 -6.80 -13.10 5.06
C ILE A 827 -5.99 -14.33 5.48
N LYS A 828 -6.02 -14.68 6.76
CA LYS A 828 -5.40 -15.92 7.25
C LYS A 828 -6.11 -17.12 6.63
N ILE A 829 -5.36 -18.06 6.09
CA ILE A 829 -5.90 -19.25 5.44
C ILE A 829 -6.84 -20.06 6.36
N GLN A 830 -6.56 -20.00 7.67
CA GLN A 830 -7.35 -20.64 8.72
C GLN A 830 -8.79 -20.09 8.86
N LYS A 831 -9.08 -18.91 8.30
CA LYS A 831 -10.43 -18.32 8.27
C LYS A 831 -11.30 -18.84 7.14
N LEU A 832 -10.71 -19.56 6.18
CA LEU A 832 -11.45 -20.15 5.08
C LEU A 832 -12.18 -21.41 5.53
N LEU A 833 -13.48 -21.44 5.28
CA LEU A 833 -14.35 -22.53 5.63
C LEU A 833 -14.64 -23.37 4.39
N TRP A 834 -14.71 -24.67 4.59
CA TRP A 834 -15.14 -25.60 3.55
C TRP A 834 -16.57 -25.28 3.10
N LEU A 835 -16.79 -25.30 1.80
CA LEU A 835 -18.09 -25.07 1.18
C LEU A 835 -18.50 -26.32 0.37
N PRO A 836 -19.73 -26.81 0.51
CA PRO A 836 -20.18 -27.96 -0.26
C PRO A 836 -20.25 -27.63 -1.76
N GLU A 837 -20.06 -28.65 -2.59
CA GLU A 837 -20.00 -28.53 -4.03
C GLU A 837 -21.27 -27.91 -4.64
N GLU A 838 -22.43 -28.20 -4.05
CA GLU A 838 -23.72 -27.60 -4.44
C GLU A 838 -23.77 -26.08 -4.30
N LEU A 839 -23.07 -25.52 -3.30
CA LEU A 839 -22.99 -24.07 -3.09
C LEU A 839 -21.79 -23.45 -3.79
N SER A 840 -20.68 -24.17 -3.94
CA SER A 840 -19.48 -23.66 -4.62
C SER A 840 -19.66 -23.57 -6.13
N LYS A 841 -20.42 -24.50 -6.75
CA LYS A 841 -20.68 -24.51 -8.20
C LYS A 841 -21.78 -23.54 -8.66
N LEU A 842 -22.52 -22.91 -7.73
CA LEU A 842 -23.49 -21.90 -8.12
C LEU A 842 -22.75 -20.68 -8.75
N PRO A 843 -23.27 -20.15 -9.87
CA PRO A 843 -22.66 -19.00 -10.53
C PRO A 843 -22.46 -17.82 -9.59
N ALA A 844 -21.45 -17.00 -9.85
CA ALA A 844 -21.28 -15.71 -9.20
C ALA A 844 -22.45 -14.77 -9.55
N HIS A 845 -22.97 -14.04 -8.57
CA HIS A 845 -24.08 -13.11 -8.80
C HIS A 845 -23.63 -11.73 -9.28
N ILE A 846 -22.34 -11.55 -9.47
CA ILE A 846 -21.78 -10.30 -10.00
C ILE A 846 -21.03 -10.55 -11.28
N VAL A 847 -20.95 -9.50 -12.08
CA VAL A 847 -20.02 -9.38 -13.22
C VAL A 847 -18.99 -8.30 -12.91
N GLU A 848 -17.77 -8.48 -13.41
CA GLU A 848 -16.76 -7.42 -13.43
C GLU A 848 -16.96 -6.56 -14.65
N ILE A 849 -17.02 -5.25 -14.47
CA ILE A 849 -17.19 -4.30 -15.57
C ILE A 849 -15.89 -3.52 -15.74
N PHE A 850 -15.37 -3.50 -16.96
CA PHE A 850 -14.25 -2.67 -17.36
C PHE A 850 -14.66 -1.62 -18.37
N LEU A 851 -14.38 -0.35 -18.07
CA LEU A 851 -14.65 0.76 -18.98
C LEU A 851 -13.57 0.83 -20.05
N VAL A 852 -13.99 0.76 -21.31
CA VAL A 852 -13.10 0.60 -22.47
C VAL A 852 -12.53 1.93 -22.95
N GLY A 853 -11.31 1.88 -23.48
CA GLY A 853 -10.72 2.95 -24.29
C GLY A 853 -10.25 4.15 -23.49
N ILE A 854 -10.04 3.98 -22.20
CA ILE A 854 -9.41 5.00 -21.34
C ILE A 854 -8.24 4.42 -20.57
N ALA A 855 -7.29 5.26 -20.25
CA ALA A 855 -6.16 4.97 -19.38
C ALA A 855 -5.96 6.14 -18.41
N PRO A 856 -5.28 5.92 -17.28
CA PRO A 856 -4.87 7.01 -16.39
C PRO A 856 -4.05 8.06 -17.13
N CYS A 857 -4.16 9.32 -16.72
CA CYS A 857 -3.26 10.38 -17.21
C CYS A 857 -1.81 10.13 -16.79
N ASP A 858 -0.89 10.93 -17.36
CA ASP A 858 0.55 10.90 -17.07
C ASP A 858 1.25 9.56 -17.37
N ASP A 859 0.68 8.77 -18.30
CA ASP A 859 1.16 7.44 -18.67
C ASP A 859 1.32 6.50 -17.46
N GLU A 860 0.52 6.72 -16.43
CA GLU A 860 0.44 5.84 -15.27
C GLU A 860 -0.31 4.54 -15.60
N TYR A 861 0.00 3.48 -14.87
CA TYR A 861 -0.67 2.19 -15.02
C TYR A 861 -1.70 1.92 -13.92
N GLU A 862 -1.88 2.89 -13.02
CA GLU A 862 -2.83 2.85 -11.92
C GLU A 862 -3.58 4.16 -11.81
N TRP A 863 -4.87 4.08 -11.50
CA TRP A 863 -5.68 5.25 -11.27
C TRP A 863 -5.27 5.93 -9.95
N ASN A 864 -5.04 7.23 -9.98
CA ASN A 864 -4.79 8.00 -8.78
C ASN A 864 -6.06 8.14 -7.93
N ASN A 865 -5.89 8.48 -6.65
CA ASN A 865 -7.01 8.59 -5.72
C ASN A 865 -8.04 9.64 -6.15
N CYS A 866 -7.62 10.75 -6.77
CA CYS A 866 -8.54 11.78 -7.24
C CYS A 866 -9.45 11.26 -8.36
N ALA A 867 -8.90 10.47 -9.31
CA ALA A 867 -9.71 9.84 -10.36
C ALA A 867 -10.74 8.86 -9.76
N ASN A 868 -10.31 8.08 -8.77
CA ASN A 868 -11.19 7.14 -8.07
C ASN A 868 -12.29 7.85 -7.28
N GLU A 869 -11.97 8.97 -6.61
CA GLU A 869 -12.95 9.82 -5.92
C GLU A 869 -13.97 10.42 -6.87
N ILE A 870 -13.51 10.89 -8.05
CA ILE A 870 -14.44 11.43 -9.05
C ILE A 870 -15.37 10.35 -9.57
N ALA A 871 -14.88 9.15 -9.84
CA ALA A 871 -15.72 8.04 -10.26
C ALA A 871 -16.74 7.69 -9.16
N TYR A 872 -16.31 7.64 -7.92
CA TYR A 872 -17.19 7.40 -6.78
C TYR A 872 -18.25 8.50 -6.62
N ASP A 873 -17.83 9.75 -6.60
CA ASP A 873 -18.72 10.92 -6.49
C ASP A 873 -19.72 10.96 -7.66
N TRP A 874 -19.30 10.56 -8.87
CA TRP A 874 -20.18 10.50 -10.02
C TRP A 874 -21.36 9.55 -9.79
N PHE A 875 -21.10 8.35 -9.23
CA PHE A 875 -22.17 7.43 -8.87
C PHE A 875 -23.04 7.97 -7.74
N VAL A 876 -22.45 8.47 -6.66
CA VAL A 876 -23.21 8.94 -5.48
C VAL A 876 -24.08 10.15 -5.79
N LYS A 877 -23.58 11.11 -6.56
CA LYS A 877 -24.31 12.36 -6.87
C LYS A 877 -25.44 12.17 -7.87
N ASN A 878 -25.30 11.21 -8.77
CA ASN A 878 -26.23 11.11 -9.90
C ASN A 878 -27.18 9.91 -9.81
N LEU A 879 -26.96 8.96 -8.88
CA LEU A 879 -27.87 7.86 -8.66
C LEU A 879 -28.93 8.21 -7.62
N ASN A 880 -30.19 8.10 -8.01
CA ASN A 880 -31.36 8.22 -7.16
C ASN A 880 -32.30 7.03 -7.38
N GLN A 881 -33.42 6.99 -6.68
CA GLN A 881 -34.38 5.88 -6.79
C GLN A 881 -34.99 5.65 -8.18
N TYR A 882 -34.91 6.66 -9.06
CA TYR A 882 -35.42 6.60 -10.45
C TYR A 882 -34.31 6.39 -11.47
N SER A 883 -33.04 6.36 -11.06
CA SER A 883 -31.89 6.23 -11.93
C SER A 883 -31.39 4.79 -12.01
N TYR A 884 -30.77 4.47 -13.11
CA TYR A 884 -30.09 3.19 -13.35
C TYR A 884 -28.83 3.41 -14.16
N ILE A 885 -27.93 2.46 -14.10
CA ILE A 885 -26.69 2.48 -14.89
C ILE A 885 -26.89 1.57 -16.08
N ILE A 886 -26.49 2.04 -17.27
CA ILE A 886 -26.51 1.29 -18.51
C ILE A 886 -25.16 1.34 -19.20
N GLY A 887 -24.75 0.24 -19.80
CA GLY A 887 -23.53 0.12 -20.59
C GLY A 887 -23.77 -0.69 -21.87
N GLU A 888 -23.08 -0.33 -22.95
CA GLU A 888 -23.03 -1.07 -24.19
C GLU A 888 -21.85 -2.05 -24.14
N VAL A 889 -22.11 -3.33 -24.39
CA VAL A 889 -21.12 -4.41 -24.29
C VAL A 889 -20.20 -4.40 -25.50
N SER A 890 -18.89 -4.24 -25.25
CA SER A 890 -17.85 -4.38 -26.28
C SER A 890 -17.30 -5.81 -26.36
N LEU A 891 -17.22 -6.49 -25.22
CA LEU A 891 -16.77 -7.89 -25.13
C LEU A 891 -17.28 -8.50 -23.83
N HIS A 892 -17.57 -9.79 -23.87
CA HIS A 892 -17.93 -10.58 -22.68
C HIS A 892 -17.10 -11.87 -22.61
N LEU A 893 -16.39 -12.07 -21.52
CA LEU A 893 -15.59 -13.28 -21.24
C LEU A 893 -15.82 -13.73 -19.81
N SER A 894 -16.13 -14.99 -19.57
CA SER A 894 -16.44 -15.52 -18.25
C SER A 894 -17.50 -14.66 -17.53
N ASN A 895 -17.18 -14.04 -16.42
CA ASN A 895 -18.00 -13.05 -15.72
C ASN A 895 -17.52 -11.60 -15.89
N ILE A 896 -16.73 -11.31 -16.93
CA ILE A 896 -16.13 -10.01 -17.21
C ILE A 896 -16.80 -9.39 -18.41
N ILE A 897 -17.30 -8.17 -18.26
CA ILE A 897 -17.92 -7.39 -19.33
C ILE A 897 -17.10 -6.12 -19.56
N TRP A 898 -16.65 -5.93 -20.80
CA TRP A 898 -16.07 -4.66 -21.25
C TRP A 898 -17.18 -3.80 -21.84
N THR A 899 -17.33 -2.56 -21.29
CA THR A 899 -18.36 -1.62 -21.76
C THR A 899 -17.71 -0.41 -22.41
N ASN A 900 -18.22 -0.01 -23.57
CA ASN A 900 -17.74 1.18 -24.26
C ASN A 900 -18.15 2.46 -23.51
N THR A 901 -19.38 2.49 -23.00
CA THR A 901 -19.94 3.59 -22.21
C THR A 901 -20.48 3.06 -20.88
N LEU A 902 -20.49 3.91 -19.88
CA LEU A 902 -21.20 3.70 -18.64
C LEU A 902 -21.98 4.98 -18.36
N GLU A 903 -23.30 4.90 -18.52
CA GLU A 903 -24.20 6.04 -18.56
C GLU A 903 -25.29 5.94 -17.49
N ILE A 904 -25.79 7.07 -17.04
CA ILE A 904 -26.94 7.12 -16.11
C ILE A 904 -28.20 7.40 -16.92
N GLY A 905 -29.13 6.45 -16.84
CA GLY A 905 -30.49 6.60 -17.33
C GLY A 905 -31.42 6.99 -16.18
N THR A 906 -32.33 7.91 -16.42
CA THR A 906 -33.36 8.31 -15.46
C THR A 906 -34.74 7.97 -16.02
N LYS A 907 -35.52 7.20 -15.26
CA LYS A 907 -36.91 6.85 -15.59
C LYS A 907 -37.82 8.04 -15.39
N ILE A 908 -38.58 8.37 -16.45
CA ILE A 908 -39.62 9.40 -16.37
C ILE A 908 -40.97 8.72 -16.56
N ILE A 909 -41.88 8.91 -15.58
CA ILE A 909 -43.21 8.32 -15.63
C ILE A 909 -43.96 8.85 -16.85
N GLY A 910 -44.38 7.98 -17.75
CA GLY A 910 -45.16 8.34 -18.97
C GLY A 910 -44.34 8.92 -20.12
N ARG A 911 -43.00 8.89 -20.08
CA ARG A 911 -42.10 9.33 -21.17
C ARG A 911 -40.95 8.35 -21.37
N SER A 912 -40.23 8.54 -22.46
CA SER A 912 -38.97 7.80 -22.69
C SER A 912 -37.93 8.18 -21.63
N ASP A 913 -37.13 7.20 -21.20
CA ASP A 913 -36.02 7.38 -20.25
C ASP A 913 -35.00 8.39 -20.84
N ILE A 914 -34.49 9.27 -19.99
CA ILE A 914 -33.40 10.17 -20.39
C ILE A 914 -32.09 9.47 -20.04
N ILE A 915 -31.26 9.26 -21.05
CA ILE A 915 -29.87 8.80 -20.92
C ILE A 915 -28.98 10.03 -21.09
N GLY A 916 -28.15 10.32 -20.12
CA GLY A 916 -27.42 11.58 -20.13
C GLY A 916 -25.94 11.47 -19.74
N LEU A 917 -25.64 11.36 -18.48
CA LEU A 917 -24.27 11.49 -17.97
C LEU A 917 -23.43 10.24 -18.27
N CYS A 918 -22.26 10.42 -18.88
CA CYS A 918 -21.31 9.35 -19.18
C CYS A 918 -20.05 9.52 -18.30
N LEU A 919 -19.71 8.47 -17.55
CA LEU A 919 -18.52 8.46 -16.66
C LEU A 919 -17.21 8.66 -17.42
N LYS A 920 -17.07 8.00 -18.58
CA LYS A 920 -15.89 8.13 -19.45
C LYS A 920 -15.63 9.57 -19.87
N THR A 921 -16.67 10.27 -20.27
CA THR A 921 -16.61 11.68 -20.66
C THR A 921 -16.24 12.57 -19.46
N GLU A 922 -16.81 12.29 -18.29
CA GLU A 922 -16.50 13.02 -17.06
C GLU A 922 -15.03 12.90 -16.68
N LEU A 923 -14.48 11.68 -16.69
CA LEU A 923 -13.07 11.43 -16.38
C LEU A 923 -12.11 12.13 -17.36
N ILE A 924 -12.45 12.14 -18.66
CA ILE A 924 -11.64 12.80 -19.70
C ILE A 924 -11.73 14.33 -19.55
N ASN A 925 -12.94 14.88 -19.38
CA ASN A 925 -13.15 16.33 -19.26
C ASN A 925 -12.48 16.92 -18.02
N LYS A 926 -12.41 16.15 -16.93
CA LYS A 926 -11.69 16.55 -15.72
C LYS A 926 -10.21 16.23 -15.75
N HIS A 927 -9.68 15.81 -16.90
CA HIS A 927 -8.25 15.51 -17.10
C HIS A 927 -7.70 14.39 -16.21
N HIS A 928 -8.54 13.42 -15.80
CA HIS A 928 -8.10 12.24 -15.06
C HIS A 928 -7.81 11.06 -15.98
N ALA A 929 -8.41 11.05 -17.17
CA ALA A 929 -8.24 9.98 -18.16
C ALA A 929 -7.76 10.51 -19.50
N VAL A 930 -7.03 9.68 -20.21
CA VAL A 930 -6.68 9.85 -21.62
C VAL A 930 -7.29 8.72 -22.45
N VAL A 931 -7.53 8.99 -23.73
CA VAL A 931 -8.04 7.96 -24.66
C VAL A 931 -6.96 6.91 -24.92
N ASN A 932 -7.28 5.65 -24.70
CA ASN A 932 -6.44 4.48 -25.02
C ASN A 932 -7.05 3.71 -26.20
N LYS A 933 -6.56 3.97 -27.39
CA LYS A 933 -7.07 3.34 -28.64
C LYS A 933 -6.70 1.86 -28.74
N ASP A 934 -5.57 1.47 -28.14
CA ASP A 934 -5.02 0.12 -28.28
C ASP A 934 -5.63 -0.89 -27.29
N HIS A 935 -6.41 -0.41 -26.31
CA HIS A 935 -6.97 -1.24 -25.26
C HIS A 935 -7.70 -2.48 -25.78
N MET A 936 -8.78 -2.28 -26.52
CA MET A 936 -9.58 -3.40 -27.02
C MET A 936 -8.89 -4.17 -28.15
N GLN A 937 -8.10 -3.49 -28.98
CA GLN A 937 -7.34 -4.14 -30.05
C GLN A 937 -6.38 -5.20 -29.48
N ASN A 938 -5.72 -4.87 -28.38
CA ASN A 938 -4.85 -5.80 -27.68
C ASN A 938 -5.62 -6.99 -27.10
N ILE A 939 -6.78 -6.76 -26.49
CA ILE A 939 -7.62 -7.83 -25.94
C ILE A 939 -8.18 -8.73 -27.05
N TYR A 940 -8.67 -8.16 -28.17
CA TYR A 940 -9.11 -8.93 -29.33
C TYR A 940 -7.97 -9.77 -29.94
N THR A 941 -6.74 -9.24 -29.93
CA THR A 941 -5.57 -10.00 -30.37
C THR A 941 -5.33 -11.22 -29.47
N LEU A 942 -5.54 -11.10 -28.17
CA LEU A 942 -5.47 -12.25 -27.25
C LEU A 942 -6.59 -13.25 -27.51
N CYS A 943 -7.82 -12.79 -27.77
CA CYS A 943 -8.95 -13.65 -28.12
C CYS A 943 -8.71 -14.40 -29.43
N LYS A 944 -8.15 -13.75 -30.47
CA LYS A 944 -7.78 -14.40 -31.74
C LYS A 944 -6.68 -15.44 -31.52
N LYS A 945 -5.63 -15.12 -30.79
CA LYS A 945 -4.53 -16.06 -30.45
C LYS A 945 -5.01 -17.30 -29.70
N SER A 946 -6.06 -17.18 -28.92
CA SER A 946 -6.66 -18.32 -28.20
C SER A 946 -7.64 -19.15 -29.07
N GLY A 947 -8.05 -18.65 -30.24
CA GLY A 947 -9.06 -19.26 -31.09
C GLY A 947 -10.52 -19.05 -30.64
N LEU A 948 -10.73 -18.16 -29.63
CA LEU A 948 -12.08 -17.86 -29.14
C LEU A 948 -12.89 -17.04 -30.16
N ILE A 949 -12.22 -16.17 -30.91
CA ILE A 949 -12.77 -15.38 -32.00
C ILE A 949 -12.11 -15.85 -33.31
N LYS A 950 -12.91 -16.28 -34.29
CA LYS A 950 -12.42 -16.66 -35.61
C LYS A 950 -12.14 -15.39 -36.45
N ASP A 951 -11.07 -15.40 -37.24
CA ASP A 951 -10.83 -14.32 -38.19
C ASP A 951 -11.98 -14.28 -39.21
N SER A 952 -12.78 -13.22 -39.15
CA SER A 952 -13.68 -12.92 -40.24
C SER A 952 -12.81 -12.53 -41.48
N LYS A 953 -12.94 -13.25 -42.56
CA LYS A 953 -12.19 -13.03 -43.81
C LYS A 953 -12.46 -11.67 -44.50
N SER A 954 -13.02 -10.67 -43.79
CA SER A 954 -13.51 -9.40 -44.37
C SER A 954 -12.71 -8.16 -44.02
N ASP A 955 -11.53 -8.28 -43.33
CA ASP A 955 -10.73 -7.09 -42.97
C ASP A 955 -9.38 -7.03 -43.73
N LEU A 956 -9.37 -7.56 -44.99
CA LEU A 956 -8.28 -7.39 -45.94
C LEU A 956 -8.85 -6.75 -47.23
N GLU A 957 -9.42 -5.53 -47.14
CA GLU A 957 -9.56 -4.56 -48.20
C GLU A 957 -9.37 -3.11 -47.68
#